data_a07fddd02becc6f6a30a8a6cf0a47aea
#
_entry.id   a07fddd02becc6f6a30a8a6cf0a47aea
#
_cell.length_a   1.000
_cell.length_b   1.000
_cell.length_c   1.000
_cell.angle_alpha   90.00
_cell.angle_beta   90.00
_cell.angle_gamma   90.00
#
_symmetry.space_group_name_H-M   'P 1'
#
loop_
_entity.id
_entity.type
_entity.pdbx_description
1 polymer ?
#
loop_
_entity_poly.entity_id
_entity_poly.type
_entity_poly.pdbx_seq_one_letter_code
_entity_poly.pdbx_strand_id
1 'polypeptide(L)'
;MAIKAAHIATLAGATLHGPSEASFTQFAFDSRRIHSAQSTCFIALATPHADGHHYIDSAIARGATTVICSDASRAANHPSTSFIVHPAPLEVLRAWAAQQREEISGEVVAITGSNGKTVVKEWLYELLGAPEHIHRTHASFNSELGVPLTLSALTDQHQSALVEVGIDEVGAMQRHEELVRPTIGIFTTLGDAHGENFESDEQKFKEKFKLFQHCHSLVIGRKWLRWAQELGLKTPERTLVWGQGEELDPNTIEDWPFSGDYQKENALSALGGALLLGASMEDLQRRLSLLQPLEMRMQLRGAKDGGYLLEDTYSSDLSSLRWALEELVSSAPTSRKWAVLSHLGSEEKTTEAKALAATYGLDRIWWVEKPEDVGELTASFAGLDLNKTTVLVKGRRAYKLEQFAATLQDQYHSTWAEVNLSAMRRNLQKFKAHLSPETKVMAMVKAASYGSGTLEVARWLQNLHVDYLGVAFAQEALSLRARGITMPILVLNVDPQQMPLLAAAGTEVELFSSHQLDTWLSAKRTEVLKVHLKINTGMNRLGFAPEKVEELLKELAIEPRVEVVGVFSHLAAADDASKDEFTRKQLRTFEAVAKAVKAQYPGAVAHVLNTHGIHRFSKDAHDMVRLGIGLYGAGSYEGIAPLEEVISWKCKVSQVSDLKPGDSVGYGITFTAERPMKYATLPVGYADGLSRALSGGKGAVYIAGHRCAILGRVCMDMCMVDVSGLEVHPGDEVEILGPHQSASDLAKAAGTISYEVLTGIGPRVPRLYIKD
;
A
#
# COMPACT_ATOMS: atom_id res chain seq x y z
N MET A 1 5.09 -3.76 22.01
CA MET A 1 4.83 -3.91 23.48
C MET A 1 3.42 -4.45 23.68
N ALA A 2 3.22 -5.45 24.56
CA ALA A 2 1.87 -5.94 24.88
C ALA A 2 1.22 -4.99 25.91
N ILE A 3 0.05 -4.50 25.60
CA ILE A 3 -0.69 -3.51 26.40
C ILE A 3 -1.76 -4.28 27.20
N LYS A 4 -1.75 -4.20 28.52
CA LYS A 4 -2.74 -4.87 29.38
C LYS A 4 -4.05 -4.08 29.43
N ALA A 5 -5.17 -4.75 29.19
CA ALA A 5 -6.51 -4.15 29.26
C ALA A 5 -6.80 -3.51 30.64
N ALA A 6 -6.42 -4.19 31.72
CA ALA A 6 -6.57 -3.68 33.09
C ALA A 6 -5.79 -2.38 33.33
N HIS A 7 -4.59 -2.25 32.76
CA HIS A 7 -3.79 -1.02 32.90
C HIS A 7 -4.47 0.17 32.25
N ILE A 8 -4.93 0.01 31.01
CA ILE A 8 -5.65 1.10 30.30
C ILE A 8 -6.96 1.46 30.99
N ALA A 9 -7.73 0.46 31.45
CA ALA A 9 -8.96 0.72 32.19
C ALA A 9 -8.70 1.57 33.45
N THR A 10 -7.67 1.22 34.21
CA THR A 10 -7.27 1.99 35.41
C THR A 10 -6.83 3.40 35.05
N LEU A 11 -5.99 3.55 34.03
CA LEU A 11 -5.45 4.81 33.54
C LEU A 11 -6.56 5.80 33.14
N ALA A 12 -7.59 5.28 32.47
CA ALA A 12 -8.71 6.07 31.96
C ALA A 12 -9.88 6.21 32.97
N GLY A 13 -9.81 5.60 34.16
CA GLY A 13 -10.94 5.55 35.09
C GLY A 13 -12.15 4.77 34.55
N ALA A 14 -11.91 3.83 33.63
CA ALA A 14 -12.92 3.01 32.99
C ALA A 14 -13.21 1.72 33.75
N THR A 15 -14.37 1.11 33.54
CA THR A 15 -14.74 -0.16 34.14
C THR A 15 -14.32 -1.31 33.23
N LEU A 16 -13.63 -2.31 33.80
CA LEU A 16 -13.21 -3.51 33.05
C LEU A 16 -14.19 -4.66 33.33
N HIS A 17 -14.71 -5.29 32.25
CA HIS A 17 -15.48 -6.53 32.31
C HIS A 17 -14.76 -7.61 31.50
N GLY A 18 -14.73 -8.85 32.02
CA GLY A 18 -14.04 -9.98 31.38
C GLY A 18 -12.62 -10.21 31.93
N PRO A 19 -11.76 -10.94 31.20
CA PRO A 19 -10.43 -11.33 31.65
C PRO A 19 -9.51 -10.13 31.94
N SER A 20 -9.03 -9.99 33.19
CA SER A 20 -8.12 -8.90 33.60
C SER A 20 -6.73 -9.00 32.97
N GLU A 21 -6.27 -10.20 32.64
CA GLU A 21 -4.94 -10.46 32.07
C GLU A 21 -4.90 -10.35 30.54
N ALA A 22 -6.03 -10.02 29.90
CA ALA A 22 -6.05 -9.80 28.47
C ALA A 22 -5.09 -8.67 28.07
N SER A 23 -4.34 -8.91 27.01
CA SER A 23 -3.42 -7.94 26.45
C SER A 23 -3.60 -7.85 24.94
N PHE A 24 -3.19 -6.72 24.38
CA PHE A 24 -3.22 -6.47 22.94
C PHE A 24 -2.00 -5.64 22.52
N THR A 25 -1.74 -5.58 21.22
CA THR A 25 -0.57 -4.90 20.65
C THR A 25 -0.92 -3.69 19.80
N GLN A 26 -2.18 -3.54 19.44
CA GLN A 26 -2.63 -2.46 18.57
C GLN A 26 -4.09 -2.07 18.81
N PHE A 27 -4.43 -0.84 18.43
CA PHE A 27 -5.81 -0.34 18.40
C PHE A 27 -6.38 -0.43 16.98
N ALA A 28 -7.69 -0.70 16.87
CA ALA A 28 -8.45 -0.62 15.63
C ALA A 28 -9.81 0.03 15.88
N PHE A 29 -10.26 0.89 14.97
CA PHE A 29 -11.60 1.49 14.97
C PHE A 29 -12.44 1.02 13.77
N ASP A 30 -11.86 0.25 12.88
CA ASP A 30 -12.54 -0.41 11.75
C ASP A 30 -12.39 -1.92 11.91
N SER A 31 -13.51 -2.60 12.18
CA SER A 31 -13.52 -4.06 12.38
C SER A 31 -12.96 -4.83 11.18
N ARG A 32 -13.03 -4.25 9.97
CA ARG A 32 -12.50 -4.82 8.73
C ARG A 32 -10.96 -4.87 8.70
N ARG A 33 -10.29 -4.12 9.57
CA ARG A 33 -8.82 -4.08 9.69
C ARG A 33 -8.27 -4.99 10.80
N ILE A 34 -9.13 -5.73 11.47
CA ILE A 34 -8.72 -6.68 12.53
C ILE A 34 -8.39 -8.02 11.89
N HIS A 35 -7.21 -8.54 12.22
CA HIS A 35 -6.68 -9.81 11.75
C HIS A 35 -6.41 -10.73 12.95
N SER A 36 -6.88 -11.97 12.89
CA SER A 36 -6.88 -12.92 14.01
C SER A 36 -5.48 -13.26 14.59
N ALA A 37 -4.42 -13.02 13.83
CA ALA A 37 -3.05 -13.25 14.29
C ALA A 37 -2.47 -12.12 15.14
N GLN A 38 -3.15 -10.98 15.24
CA GLN A 38 -2.72 -9.82 16.04
C GLN A 38 -3.72 -9.58 17.15
N SER A 39 -3.24 -9.59 18.40
CA SER A 39 -4.05 -9.20 19.53
C SER A 39 -4.43 -7.73 19.43
N THR A 40 -5.70 -7.45 19.18
CA THR A 40 -6.20 -6.11 18.84
C THR A 40 -7.23 -5.64 19.86
N CYS A 41 -7.16 -4.35 20.21
CA CYS A 41 -8.21 -3.64 20.92
C CYS A 41 -9.10 -2.89 19.92
N PHE A 42 -10.35 -3.26 19.82
CA PHE A 42 -11.34 -2.56 18.99
C PHE A 42 -11.97 -1.39 19.76
N ILE A 43 -12.00 -0.21 19.15
CA ILE A 43 -12.62 0.99 19.72
C ILE A 43 -13.95 1.23 19.04
N ALA A 44 -15.05 1.04 19.75
CA ALA A 44 -16.40 1.30 19.27
C ALA A 44 -16.76 2.79 19.51
N LEU A 45 -16.72 3.58 18.44
CA LEU A 45 -17.05 5.00 18.46
C LEU A 45 -18.43 5.24 17.83
N ALA A 46 -19.24 6.05 18.46
CA ALA A 46 -20.47 6.58 17.87
C ALA A 46 -20.17 7.94 17.22
N THR A 47 -20.61 8.13 15.98
CA THR A 47 -20.52 9.36 15.21
C THR A 47 -21.90 9.72 14.67
N PRO A 48 -22.15 10.94 14.18
CA PRO A 48 -23.45 11.30 13.58
C PRO A 48 -23.87 10.42 12.39
N HIS A 49 -22.92 9.74 11.73
CA HIS A 49 -23.16 8.97 10.53
C HIS A 49 -23.03 7.46 10.70
N ALA A 50 -22.41 6.99 11.80
CA ALA A 50 -22.18 5.57 12.05
C ALA A 50 -21.98 5.31 13.55
N ASP A 51 -22.44 4.13 14.02
CA ASP A 51 -22.20 3.65 15.37
C ASP A 51 -21.32 2.39 15.34
N GLY A 52 -20.09 2.53 15.86
CA GLY A 52 -19.10 1.46 15.96
C GLY A 52 -19.54 0.29 16.83
N HIS A 53 -20.48 0.49 17.76
CA HIS A 53 -21.01 -0.57 18.62
C HIS A 53 -21.71 -1.68 17.83
N HIS A 54 -22.27 -1.38 16.66
CA HIS A 54 -22.85 -2.39 15.77
C HIS A 54 -21.82 -3.39 15.23
N TYR A 55 -20.55 -3.07 15.25
CA TYR A 55 -19.46 -3.88 14.69
C TYR A 55 -18.65 -4.65 15.73
N ILE A 56 -19.03 -4.58 17.03
CA ILE A 56 -18.31 -5.27 18.13
C ILE A 56 -18.25 -6.77 17.89
N ASP A 57 -19.38 -7.42 17.58
CA ASP A 57 -19.43 -8.87 17.34
C ASP A 57 -18.56 -9.27 16.14
N SER A 58 -18.58 -8.45 15.08
CA SER A 58 -17.72 -8.64 13.92
C SER A 58 -16.22 -8.45 14.26
N ALA A 59 -15.89 -7.49 15.11
CA ALA A 59 -14.52 -7.27 15.56
C ALA A 59 -13.99 -8.44 16.39
N ILE A 60 -14.80 -8.97 17.31
CA ILE A 60 -14.46 -10.12 18.16
C ILE A 60 -14.31 -11.39 17.28
N ALA A 61 -15.25 -11.64 16.37
CA ALA A 61 -15.17 -12.76 15.42
C ALA A 61 -13.91 -12.71 14.54
N ARG A 62 -13.31 -11.52 14.35
CA ARG A 62 -12.06 -11.31 13.61
C ARG A 62 -10.80 -11.34 14.49
N GLY A 63 -10.94 -11.53 15.80
CA GLY A 63 -9.83 -11.70 16.72
C GLY A 63 -9.53 -10.52 17.64
N ALA A 64 -10.46 -9.57 17.80
CA ALA A 64 -10.32 -8.57 18.86
C ALA A 64 -10.38 -9.25 20.22
N THR A 65 -9.34 -9.07 21.02
CA THR A 65 -9.24 -9.63 22.38
C THR A 65 -9.73 -8.65 23.44
N THR A 66 -9.79 -7.38 23.09
CA THR A 66 -10.25 -6.27 23.93
C THR A 66 -11.14 -5.34 23.13
N VAL A 67 -12.15 -4.80 23.76
CA VAL A 67 -13.08 -3.81 23.19
C VAL A 67 -13.19 -2.62 24.12
N ILE A 68 -13.02 -1.41 23.59
CA ILE A 68 -13.35 -0.14 24.25
C ILE A 68 -14.71 0.31 23.74
N CYS A 69 -15.69 0.53 24.61
CA CYS A 69 -17.05 0.89 24.26
C CYS A 69 -17.73 1.74 25.34
N SER A 70 -18.89 2.30 25.05
CA SER A 70 -19.67 3.09 26.02
C SER A 70 -20.69 2.25 26.80
N ASP A 71 -20.91 0.99 26.41
CA ASP A 71 -21.94 0.12 27.00
C ASP A 71 -21.44 -1.32 27.17
N ALA A 72 -21.70 -1.92 28.34
CA ALA A 72 -21.32 -3.27 28.70
C ALA A 72 -22.30 -4.36 28.25
N SER A 73 -23.39 -4.03 27.57
CA SER A 73 -24.50 -4.95 27.26
C SER A 73 -24.06 -6.22 26.52
N ARG A 74 -23.00 -6.14 25.74
CA ARG A 74 -22.45 -7.26 24.94
C ARG A 74 -21.41 -8.11 25.68
N ALA A 75 -20.89 -7.63 26.81
CA ALA A 75 -19.82 -8.32 27.56
C ALA A 75 -20.22 -9.74 28.00
N ALA A 76 -21.50 -9.91 28.41
CA ALA A 76 -22.03 -11.21 28.84
C ALA A 76 -22.01 -12.27 27.71
N ASN A 77 -22.12 -11.85 26.44
CA ASN A 77 -22.12 -12.73 25.28
C ASN A 77 -20.71 -13.17 24.85
N HIS A 78 -19.66 -12.49 25.36
CA HIS A 78 -18.27 -12.72 24.96
C HIS A 78 -17.36 -12.86 26.21
N PRO A 79 -17.48 -13.93 26.99
CA PRO A 79 -16.78 -14.07 28.27
C PRO A 79 -15.25 -14.18 28.15
N SER A 80 -14.72 -14.48 26.97
CA SER A 80 -13.28 -14.53 26.67
C SER A 80 -12.69 -13.18 26.20
N THR A 81 -13.52 -12.16 25.98
CA THR A 81 -13.10 -10.83 25.51
C THR A 81 -13.18 -9.84 26.68
N SER A 82 -12.19 -8.96 26.79
CA SER A 82 -12.18 -7.89 27.78
C SER A 82 -12.88 -6.65 27.24
N PHE A 83 -13.81 -6.09 28.01
CA PHE A 83 -14.53 -4.85 27.67
C PHE A 83 -14.10 -3.74 28.64
N ILE A 84 -13.52 -2.70 28.09
CA ILE A 84 -13.20 -1.45 28.79
C ILE A 84 -14.35 -0.48 28.53
N VAL A 85 -15.16 -0.23 29.54
CA VAL A 85 -16.39 0.54 29.41
C VAL A 85 -16.18 1.93 29.98
N HIS A 86 -16.36 2.95 29.12
CA HIS A 86 -16.26 4.35 29.47
C HIS A 86 -17.30 5.16 28.69
N PRO A 87 -18.02 6.15 29.30
CA PRO A 87 -19.04 6.95 28.61
C PRO A 87 -18.55 7.61 27.32
N ALA A 88 -17.26 7.95 27.29
CA ALA A 88 -16.58 8.49 26.11
C ALA A 88 -15.40 7.58 25.71
N PRO A 89 -15.58 6.57 24.85
CA PRO A 89 -14.55 5.60 24.48
C PRO A 89 -13.25 6.21 23.94
N LEU A 90 -13.31 7.37 23.30
CA LEU A 90 -12.14 8.08 22.79
C LEU A 90 -11.21 8.57 23.92
N GLU A 91 -11.76 8.90 25.08
CA GLU A 91 -10.95 9.34 26.25
C GLU A 91 -10.04 8.21 26.77
N VAL A 92 -10.45 6.96 26.63
CA VAL A 92 -9.62 5.80 26.98
C VAL A 92 -8.37 5.74 26.10
N LEU A 93 -8.53 5.99 24.80
CA LEU A 93 -7.39 6.04 23.86
C LEU A 93 -6.50 7.26 24.15
N ARG A 94 -7.12 8.43 24.46
CA ARG A 94 -6.37 9.64 24.81
C ARG A 94 -5.53 9.47 26.07
N ALA A 95 -6.07 8.84 27.10
CA ALA A 95 -5.33 8.55 28.33
C ALA A 95 -4.07 7.70 28.06
N TRP A 96 -4.21 6.67 27.25
CA TRP A 96 -3.06 5.86 26.82
C TRP A 96 -2.08 6.67 25.97
N ALA A 97 -2.56 7.41 24.99
CA ALA A 97 -1.73 8.26 24.14
C ALA A 97 -0.94 9.32 24.96
N ALA A 98 -1.56 9.90 25.99
CA ALA A 98 -0.91 10.84 26.89
C ALA A 98 0.23 10.17 27.68
N GLN A 99 0.02 8.96 28.17
CA GLN A 99 1.07 8.19 28.84
C GLN A 99 2.25 7.91 27.89
N GLN A 100 1.95 7.44 26.67
CA GLN A 100 3.01 7.16 25.68
C GLN A 100 3.77 8.43 25.29
N ARG A 101 3.07 9.58 25.25
CA ARG A 101 3.71 10.89 24.99
C ARG A 101 4.70 11.28 26.09
N GLU A 102 4.43 10.91 27.35
CA GLU A 102 5.34 11.21 28.46
C GLU A 102 6.66 10.43 28.40
N GLU A 103 6.67 9.29 27.73
CA GLU A 103 7.87 8.46 27.59
C GLU A 103 8.86 9.00 26.55
N ILE A 104 8.42 9.93 25.66
CA ILE A 104 9.30 10.57 24.68
C ILE A 104 10.09 11.70 25.34
N SER A 105 11.40 11.53 25.41
CA SER A 105 12.33 12.51 26.01
C SER A 105 12.86 13.54 25.01
N GLY A 106 12.80 13.28 23.72
CA GLY A 106 13.27 14.18 22.68
C GLY A 106 12.18 15.08 22.11
N GLU A 107 12.47 15.65 20.96
CA GLU A 107 11.62 16.65 20.34
C GLU A 107 10.33 16.07 19.77
N VAL A 108 9.20 16.74 20.01
CA VAL A 108 7.93 16.45 19.39
C VAL A 108 7.54 17.63 18.50
N VAL A 109 7.59 17.39 17.20
CA VAL A 109 7.27 18.38 16.18
C VAL A 109 5.79 18.28 15.84
N ALA A 110 5.01 19.31 16.10
CA ALA A 110 3.61 19.38 15.69
C ALA A 110 3.47 20.24 14.43
N ILE A 111 2.80 19.69 13.42
CA ILE A 111 2.64 20.31 12.11
C ILE A 111 1.15 20.60 11.88
N THR A 112 0.79 21.89 11.77
CA THR A 112 -0.60 22.30 11.48
C THR A 112 -0.66 23.35 10.36
N GLY A 113 -1.85 23.59 9.89
CA GLY A 113 -2.22 24.50 8.82
C GLY A 113 -3.47 24.00 8.10
N SER A 114 -3.94 24.68 7.07
CA SER A 114 -5.03 24.18 6.23
C SER A 114 -4.51 23.15 5.23
N ASN A 115 -3.46 23.49 4.50
CA ASN A 115 -2.84 22.66 3.46
C ASN A 115 -1.36 22.43 3.75
N GLY A 116 -0.73 21.45 3.06
CA GLY A 116 0.70 21.18 3.16
C GLY A 116 1.17 20.28 4.31
N LYS A 117 0.38 20.08 5.36
CA LYS A 117 0.76 19.34 6.58
C LYS A 117 1.42 17.98 6.30
N THR A 118 0.77 17.13 5.51
CA THR A 118 1.29 15.80 5.18
C THR A 118 2.55 15.88 4.33
N VAL A 119 2.62 16.83 3.39
CA VAL A 119 3.79 17.06 2.54
C VAL A 119 4.98 17.46 3.40
N VAL A 120 4.79 18.45 4.27
CA VAL A 120 5.83 18.93 5.18
C VAL A 120 6.29 17.82 6.12
N LYS A 121 5.39 17.03 6.67
CA LYS A 121 5.72 15.89 7.54
C LYS A 121 6.59 14.85 6.83
N GLU A 122 6.18 14.41 5.63
CA GLU A 122 6.93 13.38 4.90
C GLU A 122 8.28 13.93 4.42
N TRP A 123 8.32 15.13 3.88
CA TRP A 123 9.57 15.76 3.45
C TRP A 123 10.52 16.06 4.62
N LEU A 124 10.01 16.47 5.77
CA LEU A 124 10.82 16.63 6.98
C LEU A 124 11.46 15.29 7.37
N TYR A 125 10.70 14.21 7.35
CA TYR A 125 11.22 12.88 7.66
C TYR A 125 12.29 12.42 6.66
N GLU A 126 12.10 12.67 5.36
CA GLU A 126 13.08 12.38 4.31
C GLU A 126 14.35 13.26 4.44
N LEU A 127 14.19 14.55 4.71
CA LEU A 127 15.31 15.46 4.93
C LEU A 127 16.16 15.06 6.14
N LEU A 128 15.58 14.45 7.17
CA LEU A 128 16.30 13.88 8.30
C LEU A 128 16.97 12.53 7.98
N GLY A 129 16.74 11.96 6.81
CA GLY A 129 17.30 10.68 6.38
C GLY A 129 16.46 9.47 6.77
N ALA A 130 15.17 9.68 7.02
CA ALA A 130 14.21 8.66 7.37
C ALA A 130 14.64 7.76 8.56
N PRO A 131 15.05 8.33 9.72
CA PRO A 131 15.60 7.57 10.81
C PRO A 131 14.52 6.79 11.57
N GLU A 132 14.80 5.53 11.92
CA GLU A 132 13.85 4.64 12.61
C GLU A 132 13.45 5.14 14.01
N HIS A 133 14.31 5.92 14.67
CA HIS A 133 14.03 6.47 16.00
C HIS A 133 13.09 7.68 16.00
N ILE A 134 12.65 8.15 14.84
CA ILE A 134 11.64 9.23 14.72
C ILE A 134 10.30 8.62 14.30
N HIS A 135 9.33 8.66 15.21
CA HIS A 135 7.96 8.29 14.89
C HIS A 135 7.27 9.39 14.08
N ARG A 136 6.35 9.02 13.18
CA ARG A 136 5.53 10.00 12.46
C ARG A 136 4.09 9.56 12.28
N THR A 137 3.19 10.52 12.19
CA THR A 137 1.78 10.28 11.83
C THR A 137 1.68 9.43 10.57
N HIS A 138 1.01 8.30 10.67
CA HIS A 138 0.75 7.43 9.53
C HIS A 138 -0.27 8.08 8.57
N ALA A 139 0.06 8.14 7.28
CA ALA A 139 -0.77 8.79 6.26
C ALA A 139 -1.17 10.22 6.70
N SER A 140 -2.47 10.52 6.81
CA SER A 140 -3.01 11.81 7.27
C SER A 140 -3.90 11.62 8.50
N PHE A 141 -3.46 10.82 9.50
CA PHE A 141 -4.18 10.59 10.75
C PHE A 141 -4.05 11.81 11.68
N ASN A 142 -4.68 12.91 11.31
CA ASN A 142 -4.54 14.22 11.94
C ASN A 142 -5.80 14.73 12.68
N SER A 143 -6.86 13.89 12.75
CA SER A 143 -8.14 14.21 13.40
C SER A 143 -8.14 13.91 14.90
N GLU A 144 -9.26 14.20 15.57
CA GLU A 144 -9.55 13.87 16.99
C GLU A 144 -9.26 12.40 17.34
N LEU A 145 -9.43 11.48 16.40
CA LEU A 145 -9.06 10.06 16.55
C LEU A 145 -7.63 9.78 16.07
N GLY A 146 -7.21 10.42 15.00
CA GLY A 146 -5.93 10.13 14.34
C GLY A 146 -4.71 10.54 15.17
N VAL A 147 -4.78 11.67 15.87
CA VAL A 147 -3.69 12.14 16.72
C VAL A 147 -3.44 11.20 17.92
N PRO A 148 -4.46 10.80 18.70
CA PRO A 148 -4.28 9.80 19.75
C PRO A 148 -3.77 8.45 19.23
N LEU A 149 -4.24 7.99 18.06
CA LEU A 149 -3.72 6.76 17.44
C LEU A 149 -2.24 6.89 17.08
N THR A 150 -1.82 8.05 16.57
CA THR A 150 -0.39 8.32 16.30
C THR A 150 0.44 8.19 17.57
N LEU A 151 0.04 8.86 18.64
CA LEU A 151 0.78 8.84 19.90
C LEU A 151 0.72 7.47 20.59
N SER A 152 -0.39 6.73 20.45
CA SER A 152 -0.54 5.40 21.03
C SER A 152 0.41 4.35 20.44
N ALA A 153 0.98 4.62 19.27
CA ALA A 153 1.95 3.77 18.58
C ALA A 153 3.42 4.10 18.95
N LEU A 154 3.65 5.07 19.83
CA LEU A 154 4.98 5.38 20.35
C LEU A 154 5.51 4.21 21.19
N THR A 155 6.81 3.99 21.15
CA THR A 155 7.54 2.97 21.91
C THR A 155 8.82 3.55 22.46
N ASP A 156 9.50 2.85 23.34
CA ASP A 156 10.81 3.16 23.90
C ASP A 156 11.94 3.30 22.87
N GLN A 157 11.73 2.81 21.65
CA GLN A 157 12.68 2.96 20.54
C GLN A 157 12.60 4.35 19.89
N HIS A 158 11.48 5.06 20.04
CA HIS A 158 11.27 6.37 19.45
C HIS A 158 11.82 7.46 20.37
N GLN A 159 12.75 8.26 19.85
CA GLN A 159 13.34 9.39 20.58
C GLN A 159 12.59 10.70 20.28
N SER A 160 12.01 10.83 19.09
CA SER A 160 11.27 12.01 18.64
C SER A 160 10.03 11.63 17.84
N ALA A 161 9.12 12.58 17.68
CA ALA A 161 7.89 12.36 16.92
C ALA A 161 7.54 13.54 16.01
N LEU A 162 7.03 13.24 14.80
CA LEU A 162 6.45 14.20 13.86
C LEU A 162 4.94 13.99 13.81
N VAL A 163 4.18 14.89 14.43
CA VAL A 163 2.74 14.75 14.62
C VAL A 163 2.00 15.75 13.72
N GLU A 164 1.23 15.21 12.76
CA GLU A 164 0.33 16.02 11.95
C GLU A 164 -0.96 16.29 12.72
N VAL A 165 -1.34 17.57 12.89
CA VAL A 165 -2.51 18.01 13.67
C VAL A 165 -3.46 18.81 12.80
N GLY A 166 -4.69 18.31 12.64
CA GLY A 166 -5.80 18.96 11.96
C GLY A 166 -6.95 19.24 12.93
N ILE A 167 -7.75 20.23 12.60
CA ILE A 167 -8.98 20.56 13.32
C ILE A 167 -10.11 20.86 12.35
N ASP A 168 -11.32 20.60 12.76
CA ASP A 168 -12.56 20.88 12.06
C ASP A 168 -13.55 21.71 12.88
N GLU A 169 -13.25 21.97 14.18
CA GLU A 169 -14.11 22.78 15.07
C GLU A 169 -13.31 23.66 16.03
N VAL A 170 -13.96 24.65 16.60
CA VAL A 170 -13.40 25.52 17.64
C VAL A 170 -13.23 24.74 18.95
N GLY A 171 -12.07 24.90 19.61
CA GLY A 171 -11.73 24.21 20.86
C GLY A 171 -10.98 22.88 20.65
N ALA A 172 -10.99 22.31 19.45
CA ALA A 172 -10.29 21.06 19.16
C ALA A 172 -8.77 21.19 19.29
N MET A 173 -8.20 22.33 18.90
CA MET A 173 -6.74 22.51 18.95
C MET A 173 -6.18 22.54 20.36
N GLN A 174 -6.94 23.07 21.31
CA GLN A 174 -6.55 23.06 22.71
C GLN A 174 -6.41 21.63 23.24
N ARG A 175 -7.39 20.75 22.90
CA ARG A 175 -7.35 19.33 23.29
C ARG A 175 -6.16 18.60 22.66
N HIS A 176 -5.81 18.96 21.42
CA HIS A 176 -4.62 18.39 20.76
C HIS A 176 -3.32 18.89 21.36
N GLU A 177 -3.24 20.17 21.68
CA GLU A 177 -2.07 20.77 22.33
C GLU A 177 -1.77 20.08 23.68
N GLU A 178 -2.78 19.93 24.52
CA GLU A 178 -2.68 19.27 25.84
C GLU A 178 -2.24 17.80 25.72
N LEU A 179 -2.64 17.12 24.65
CA LEU A 179 -2.29 15.72 24.39
C LEU A 179 -0.89 15.58 23.77
N VAL A 180 -0.61 16.37 22.72
CA VAL A 180 0.66 16.29 21.95
C VAL A 180 1.81 16.93 22.72
N ARG A 181 1.55 18.03 23.46
CA ARG A 181 2.57 18.83 24.16
C ARG A 181 3.80 19.04 23.29
N PRO A 182 3.64 19.72 22.14
CA PRO A 182 4.72 19.84 21.18
C PRO A 182 5.83 20.75 21.71
N THR A 183 7.07 20.41 21.35
CA THR A 183 8.26 21.20 21.68
C THR A 183 8.65 22.13 20.53
N ILE A 184 8.39 21.68 19.29
CA ILE A 184 8.60 22.45 18.06
C ILE A 184 7.29 22.51 17.29
N GLY A 185 6.91 23.70 16.87
CA GLY A 185 5.77 23.96 16.01
C GLY A 185 6.16 24.18 14.55
N ILE A 186 5.34 23.71 13.61
CA ILE A 186 5.44 24.10 12.19
C ILE A 186 4.06 24.54 11.71
N PHE A 187 3.96 25.82 11.31
CA PHE A 187 2.75 26.36 10.67
C PHE A 187 2.97 26.39 9.15
N THR A 188 2.19 25.58 8.41
CA THR A 188 2.35 25.50 6.96
C THR A 188 1.67 26.66 6.25
N THR A 189 0.36 26.63 6.12
CA THR A 189 -0.42 27.71 5.47
C THR A 189 -1.87 27.71 5.96
N LEU A 190 -2.55 28.83 5.85
CA LEU A 190 -4.00 28.93 6.03
C LEU A 190 -4.66 28.96 4.64
N GLY A 191 -5.77 28.26 4.51
CA GLY A 191 -6.62 28.22 3.33
C GLY A 191 -8.05 27.83 3.73
N ASP A 192 -8.96 27.68 2.76
CA ASP A 192 -10.40 27.56 2.99
C ASP A 192 -10.85 26.17 3.48
N ALA A 193 -9.94 25.19 3.57
CA ALA A 193 -10.26 23.85 4.06
C ALA A 193 -10.90 23.93 5.47
N HIS A 194 -12.07 23.28 5.66
CA HIS A 194 -12.88 23.32 6.88
C HIS A 194 -13.32 24.73 7.34
N GLY A 195 -13.40 25.71 6.42
CA GLY A 195 -13.81 27.09 6.72
C GLY A 195 -15.26 27.21 7.20
N GLU A 196 -16.13 26.26 6.84
CA GLU A 196 -17.55 26.25 7.22
C GLU A 196 -17.81 26.16 8.73
N ASN A 197 -16.84 25.68 9.50
CA ASN A 197 -16.97 25.49 10.95
C ASN A 197 -16.36 26.66 11.75
N PHE A 198 -15.90 27.71 11.08
CA PHE A 198 -15.29 28.90 11.70
C PHE A 198 -15.98 30.17 11.18
N GLU A 199 -16.18 31.14 12.05
CA GLU A 199 -16.82 32.42 11.71
C GLU A 199 -15.92 33.28 10.78
N SER A 200 -14.62 33.12 10.86
CA SER A 200 -13.66 33.87 10.06
C SER A 200 -12.31 33.17 9.97
N ASP A 201 -11.48 33.55 8.98
CA ASP A 201 -10.09 33.13 8.88
C ASP A 201 -9.27 33.55 10.10
N GLU A 202 -9.57 34.68 10.72
CA GLU A 202 -8.96 35.11 11.96
C GLU A 202 -9.22 34.13 13.11
N GLN A 203 -10.47 33.73 13.30
CA GLN A 203 -10.84 32.73 14.31
C GLN A 203 -10.13 31.42 14.07
N LYS A 204 -10.13 30.96 12.84
CA LYS A 204 -9.47 29.72 12.43
C LYS A 204 -7.95 29.77 12.63
N PHE A 205 -7.32 30.91 12.32
CA PHE A 205 -5.89 31.10 12.54
C PHE A 205 -5.57 31.10 14.04
N LYS A 206 -6.30 31.86 14.84
CA LYS A 206 -6.15 31.89 16.31
C LYS A 206 -6.32 30.49 16.90
N GLU A 207 -7.32 29.74 16.43
CA GLU A 207 -7.54 28.38 16.91
C GLU A 207 -6.34 27.47 16.60
N LYS A 208 -5.87 27.44 15.34
CA LYS A 208 -4.71 26.65 14.95
C LYS A 208 -3.43 27.06 15.70
N PHE A 209 -3.28 28.36 16.01
CA PHE A 209 -2.10 28.88 16.66
C PHE A 209 -1.97 28.46 18.12
N LYS A 210 -3.06 28.02 18.77
CA LYS A 210 -3.06 27.47 20.15
C LYS A 210 -2.12 26.26 20.27
N LEU A 211 -1.90 25.49 19.18
CA LEU A 211 -0.98 24.37 19.19
C LEU A 211 0.45 24.74 19.61
N PHE A 212 0.85 26.01 19.45
CA PHE A 212 2.21 26.46 19.65
C PHE A 212 2.46 27.19 20.95
N GLN A 213 1.46 27.33 21.81
CA GLN A 213 1.56 28.19 23.00
C GLN A 213 2.63 27.75 24.01
N HIS A 214 3.01 26.47 24.02
CA HIS A 214 4.03 25.92 24.89
C HIS A 214 5.28 25.42 24.12
N CYS A 215 5.35 25.60 22.80
CA CYS A 215 6.54 25.29 22.02
C CYS A 215 7.68 26.22 22.41
N HIS A 216 8.91 25.69 22.45
CA HIS A 216 10.12 26.54 22.56
C HIS A 216 10.61 27.05 21.21
N SER A 217 10.20 26.38 20.10
CA SER A 217 10.57 26.78 18.75
C SER A 217 9.41 26.71 17.77
N LEU A 218 9.41 27.58 16.77
CA LEU A 218 8.38 27.65 15.74
C LEU A 218 9.01 27.86 14.35
N VAL A 219 8.53 27.15 13.35
CA VAL A 219 8.80 27.40 11.91
C VAL A 219 7.55 28.01 11.30
N ILE A 220 7.69 29.16 10.66
CA ILE A 220 6.55 29.88 10.10
C ILE A 220 6.95 30.75 8.91
N GLY A 221 6.07 30.90 7.92
CA GLY A 221 6.29 31.86 6.84
C GLY A 221 6.11 33.32 7.27
N ARG A 222 6.90 34.24 6.67
CA ARG A 222 6.85 35.69 6.95
C ARG A 222 5.43 36.27 6.98
N LYS A 223 4.59 35.91 6.02
CA LYS A 223 3.19 36.36 5.92
C LYS A 223 2.39 36.01 7.18
N TRP A 224 2.54 34.78 7.64
CA TRP A 224 1.80 34.26 8.78
C TRP A 224 2.34 34.79 10.12
N LEU A 225 3.65 35.01 10.21
CA LEU A 225 4.24 35.63 11.39
C LEU A 225 3.73 37.07 11.58
N ARG A 226 3.69 37.87 10.49
CA ARG A 226 3.15 39.23 10.55
C ARG A 226 1.70 39.21 11.03
N TRP A 227 0.90 38.33 10.50
CA TRP A 227 -0.51 38.22 10.92
C TRP A 227 -0.65 37.77 12.38
N ALA A 228 0.17 36.84 12.86
CA ALA A 228 0.19 36.47 14.27
C ALA A 228 0.54 37.68 15.18
N GLN A 229 1.50 38.53 14.77
CA GLN A 229 1.89 39.75 15.47
C GLN A 229 0.76 40.79 15.47
N GLU A 230 0.10 41.03 14.35
CA GLU A 230 -1.07 41.92 14.22
C GLU A 230 -2.24 41.50 15.14
N LEU A 231 -2.42 40.17 15.30
CA LEU A 231 -3.43 39.63 16.20
C LEU A 231 -2.97 39.48 17.66
N GLY A 232 -1.76 39.95 18.00
CA GLY A 232 -1.20 39.91 19.35
C GLY A 232 -0.93 38.50 19.88
N LEU A 233 -0.72 37.52 19.00
CA LEU A 233 -0.42 36.14 19.38
C LEU A 233 1.06 36.02 19.78
N LYS A 234 1.30 35.31 20.89
CA LYS A 234 2.69 35.04 21.34
C LYS A 234 3.33 34.00 20.45
N THR A 235 4.54 34.30 20.00
CA THR A 235 5.40 33.32 19.30
C THR A 235 6.51 32.83 20.24
N PRO A 236 7.00 31.59 20.05
CA PRO A 236 8.17 31.07 20.77
C PRO A 236 9.41 31.95 20.60
N GLU A 237 10.32 31.90 21.58
CA GLU A 237 11.58 32.67 21.54
C GLU A 237 12.41 32.36 20.30
N ARG A 238 12.55 31.09 19.96
CA ARG A 238 13.19 30.63 18.72
C ARG A 238 12.12 30.50 17.63
N THR A 239 11.96 31.54 16.84
CA THR A 239 11.05 31.49 15.68
C THR A 239 11.90 31.58 14.40
N LEU A 240 11.96 30.47 13.65
CA LEU A 240 12.61 30.40 12.35
C LEU A 240 11.61 30.82 11.27
N VAL A 241 11.95 31.87 10.55
CA VAL A 241 11.06 32.46 9.55
C VAL A 241 11.58 32.14 8.14
N TRP A 242 10.68 31.70 7.28
CA TRP A 242 10.99 31.54 5.87
C TRP A 242 10.27 32.58 5.00
N GLY A 243 10.94 32.98 3.92
CA GLY A 243 10.47 33.97 2.96
C GLY A 243 11.58 34.86 2.45
N GLN A 244 11.32 35.66 1.43
CA GLN A 244 12.33 36.55 0.83
C GLN A 244 12.97 37.50 1.87
N GLY A 245 14.28 37.43 2.01
CA GLY A 245 15.05 38.24 2.97
C GLY A 245 14.95 37.79 4.43
N GLU A 246 14.45 36.56 4.70
CA GLU A 246 14.39 35.94 6.02
C GLU A 246 15.53 34.93 6.22
N GLU A 247 15.56 34.26 7.39
CA GLU A 247 16.58 33.26 7.74
C GLU A 247 16.63 32.11 6.73
N LEU A 248 15.44 31.67 6.23
CA LEU A 248 15.32 30.74 5.10
C LEU A 248 14.76 31.49 3.88
N ASP A 249 15.66 32.14 3.12
CA ASP A 249 15.28 32.82 1.89
C ASP A 249 15.25 31.83 0.71
N PRO A 250 14.11 31.69 0.01
CA PRO A 250 14.01 30.80 -1.15
C PRO A 250 14.99 31.15 -2.28
N ASN A 251 15.48 32.42 -2.34
CA ASN A 251 16.42 32.86 -3.37
C ASN A 251 17.89 32.44 -3.07
N THR A 252 18.19 32.00 -1.87
CA THR A 252 19.51 31.50 -1.47
C THR A 252 19.66 29.99 -1.66
N ILE A 253 18.59 29.29 -2.01
CA ILE A 253 18.58 27.86 -2.26
C ILE A 253 18.75 27.61 -3.75
N GLU A 254 19.83 26.93 -4.09
CA GLU A 254 20.12 26.49 -5.45
C GLU A 254 19.45 25.13 -5.72
N ASP A 255 19.22 24.80 -7.00
CA ASP A 255 18.73 23.49 -7.47
C ASP A 255 17.41 23.00 -6.84
N TRP A 256 16.39 23.86 -6.86
CA TRP A 256 15.06 23.45 -6.45
C TRP A 256 14.52 22.25 -7.29
N PRO A 257 14.08 21.14 -6.66
CA PRO A 257 13.47 20.03 -7.39
C PRO A 257 12.04 20.36 -7.86
N PHE A 258 11.51 21.52 -7.47
CA PHE A 258 10.14 21.96 -7.76
C PHE A 258 10.14 23.34 -8.41
N SER A 259 9.23 23.58 -9.35
CA SER A 259 9.01 24.87 -9.96
C SER A 259 8.01 25.73 -9.19
N GLY A 260 6.97 25.12 -8.58
CA GLY A 260 5.86 25.82 -7.96
C GLY A 260 6.19 26.42 -6.59
N ASP A 261 5.68 27.62 -6.33
CA ASP A 261 5.91 28.33 -5.06
C ASP A 261 5.30 27.58 -3.86
N TYR A 262 4.14 26.97 -4.02
CA TYR A 262 3.53 26.17 -2.97
C TYR A 262 4.41 25.00 -2.52
N GLN A 263 5.06 24.31 -3.46
CA GLN A 263 5.99 23.22 -3.15
C GLN A 263 7.24 23.75 -2.45
N LYS A 264 7.77 24.89 -2.90
CA LYS A 264 8.91 25.56 -2.25
C LYS A 264 8.58 25.99 -0.81
N GLU A 265 7.40 26.57 -0.56
CA GLU A 265 6.93 26.93 0.78
C GLU A 265 6.85 25.73 1.72
N ASN A 266 6.32 24.60 1.25
CA ASN A 266 6.28 23.36 2.02
C ASN A 266 7.69 22.82 2.29
N ALA A 267 8.59 22.89 1.31
CA ALA A 267 9.98 22.47 1.48
C ALA A 267 10.74 23.38 2.46
N LEU A 268 10.52 24.69 2.42
CA LEU A 268 11.08 25.64 3.40
C LEU A 268 10.59 25.35 4.82
N SER A 269 9.31 25.01 4.96
CA SER A 269 8.74 24.59 6.25
C SER A 269 9.39 23.30 6.77
N ALA A 270 9.63 22.32 5.89
CA ALA A 270 10.31 21.08 6.24
C ALA A 270 11.80 21.29 6.56
N LEU A 271 12.49 22.12 5.77
CA LEU A 271 13.89 22.52 6.03
C LEU A 271 14.05 23.19 7.40
N GLY A 272 13.16 24.15 7.71
CA GLY A 272 13.16 24.82 9.02
C GLY A 272 12.98 23.83 10.17
N GLY A 273 12.07 22.87 10.03
CA GLY A 273 11.89 21.80 11.01
C GLY A 273 13.15 20.95 11.18
N ALA A 274 13.80 20.57 10.09
CA ALA A 274 15.03 19.77 10.12
C ALA A 274 16.22 20.53 10.75
N LEU A 275 16.35 21.84 10.50
CA LEU A 275 17.34 22.70 11.14
C LEU A 275 17.13 22.79 12.65
N LEU A 276 15.89 22.95 13.10
CA LEU A 276 15.56 22.97 14.54
C LEU A 276 15.81 21.61 15.21
N LEU A 277 15.78 20.52 14.46
CA LEU A 277 16.16 19.19 14.90
C LEU A 277 17.66 18.90 14.79
N GLY A 278 18.48 19.91 14.45
CA GLY A 278 19.94 19.85 14.46
C GLY A 278 20.59 19.34 13.16
N ALA A 279 19.85 19.22 12.07
CA ALA A 279 20.43 18.88 10.77
C ALA A 279 21.28 20.03 10.21
N SER A 280 22.37 19.73 9.51
CA SER A 280 23.22 20.74 8.88
C SER A 280 22.63 21.22 7.54
N MET A 281 22.78 22.52 7.22
CA MET A 281 22.31 23.06 5.94
C MET A 281 22.95 22.35 4.74
N GLU A 282 24.22 21.96 4.84
CA GLU A 282 24.93 21.23 3.78
C GLU A 282 24.29 19.87 3.47
N ASP A 283 23.94 19.09 4.52
CA ASP A 283 23.23 17.81 4.35
C ASP A 283 21.83 18.02 3.80
N LEU A 284 21.15 19.06 4.27
CA LEU A 284 19.78 19.37 3.83
C LEU A 284 19.73 19.78 2.36
N GLN A 285 20.68 20.57 1.86
CA GLN A 285 20.74 20.94 0.43
C GLN A 285 20.92 19.71 -0.46
N ARG A 286 21.79 18.77 -0.07
CA ARG A 286 21.96 17.50 -0.81
C ARG A 286 20.68 16.67 -0.85
N ARG A 287 19.94 16.61 0.25
CA ARG A 287 18.69 15.83 0.34
C ARG A 287 17.50 16.54 -0.30
N LEU A 288 17.48 17.86 -0.29
CA LEU A 288 16.45 18.67 -0.90
C LEU A 288 16.29 18.36 -2.41
N SER A 289 17.41 18.22 -3.14
CA SER A 289 17.39 17.91 -4.58
C SER A 289 16.80 16.51 -4.89
N LEU A 290 16.69 15.64 -3.89
CA LEU A 290 16.15 14.28 -4.03
C LEU A 290 14.66 14.19 -3.69
N LEU A 291 14.06 15.23 -3.09
CA LEU A 291 12.65 15.22 -2.74
C LEU A 291 11.76 15.06 -3.98
N GLN A 292 10.72 14.25 -3.84
CA GLN A 292 9.73 14.03 -4.88
C GLN A 292 8.36 14.53 -4.43
N PRO A 293 7.50 15.02 -5.34
CA PRO A 293 6.10 15.28 -5.03
C PRO A 293 5.42 14.02 -4.52
N LEU A 294 4.57 14.15 -3.51
CA LEU A 294 3.78 13.03 -3.01
C LEU A 294 2.71 12.64 -4.03
N GLU A 295 2.36 11.34 -4.07
CA GLU A 295 1.28 10.84 -4.93
C GLU A 295 -0.03 11.62 -4.74
N MET A 296 -0.71 11.92 -5.83
CA MET A 296 -1.98 12.68 -5.89
C MET A 296 -1.91 14.12 -5.34
N ARG A 297 -0.71 14.71 -5.24
CA ARG A 297 -0.51 16.08 -4.73
C ARG A 297 0.41 16.86 -5.66
N MET A 298 -0.20 17.60 -6.60
CA MET A 298 0.51 18.46 -7.56
C MET A 298 1.60 17.71 -8.33
N GLN A 299 1.34 16.45 -8.70
CA GLN A 299 2.31 15.61 -9.39
C GLN A 299 2.19 15.79 -10.90
N LEU A 300 3.26 16.29 -11.53
CA LEU A 300 3.36 16.39 -12.99
C LEU A 300 3.89 15.06 -13.55
N ARG A 301 3.14 14.47 -14.48
CA ARG A 301 3.48 13.22 -15.17
C ARG A 301 3.30 13.36 -16.67
N GLY A 302 3.92 12.49 -17.47
CA GLY A 302 3.61 12.36 -18.89
C GLY A 302 2.17 11.87 -19.10
N ALA A 303 1.51 12.40 -20.11
CA ALA A 303 0.19 12.00 -20.58
C ALA A 303 0.26 11.53 -22.03
N LYS A 304 -0.81 10.89 -22.51
CA LYS A 304 -0.94 10.39 -23.89
C LYS A 304 -0.55 11.46 -24.91
N ASP A 305 -0.12 11.01 -26.08
CA ASP A 305 0.21 11.84 -27.24
C ASP A 305 1.33 12.87 -27.00
N GLY A 306 2.18 12.65 -25.97
CA GLY A 306 3.23 13.59 -25.59
C GLY A 306 2.72 14.81 -24.82
N GLY A 307 1.53 14.71 -24.23
CA GLY A 307 0.99 15.67 -23.28
C GLY A 307 1.52 15.48 -21.86
N TYR A 308 0.95 16.23 -20.92
CA TYR A 308 1.27 16.13 -19.49
C TYR A 308 0.00 16.10 -18.65
N LEU A 309 0.08 15.42 -17.52
CA LEU A 309 -0.96 15.35 -16.49
C LEU A 309 -0.42 15.99 -15.23
N LEU A 310 -1.11 17.01 -14.72
CA LEU A 310 -0.90 17.57 -13.39
C LEU A 310 -1.98 16.99 -12.46
N GLU A 311 -1.60 16.04 -11.62
CA GLU A 311 -2.54 15.34 -10.76
C GLU A 311 -2.55 15.92 -9.35
N ASP A 312 -3.72 16.43 -8.90
CA ASP A 312 -3.97 16.89 -7.54
C ASP A 312 -5.37 16.49 -7.07
N THR A 313 -5.58 15.18 -6.94
CA THR A 313 -6.88 14.56 -6.63
C THR A 313 -7.12 14.36 -5.12
N TYR A 314 -6.24 14.88 -4.26
CA TYR A 314 -6.34 14.68 -2.81
C TYR A 314 -7.07 15.81 -2.09
N SER A 315 -6.83 17.06 -2.46
CA SER A 315 -7.41 18.27 -1.84
C SER A 315 -8.36 19.00 -2.78
N SER A 316 -9.43 19.62 -2.25
CA SER A 316 -10.45 20.26 -3.07
C SER A 316 -11.09 21.47 -2.39
N ASP A 317 -10.27 22.39 -1.92
CA ASP A 317 -10.67 23.72 -1.45
C ASP A 317 -10.22 24.81 -2.45
N LEU A 318 -10.77 26.01 -2.33
CA LEU A 318 -10.50 27.14 -3.22
C LEU A 318 -9.01 27.53 -3.25
N SER A 319 -8.36 27.53 -2.08
CA SER A 319 -6.94 27.89 -1.99
C SER A 319 -6.08 26.87 -2.72
N SER A 320 -6.33 25.56 -2.51
CA SER A 320 -5.60 24.50 -3.21
C SER A 320 -5.91 24.48 -4.70
N LEU A 321 -7.13 24.88 -5.12
CA LEU A 321 -7.48 25.04 -6.54
C LEU A 321 -6.69 26.19 -7.16
N ARG A 322 -6.57 27.32 -6.46
CA ARG A 322 -5.78 28.46 -6.93
C ARG A 322 -4.34 28.04 -7.21
N TRP A 323 -3.68 27.37 -6.28
CA TRP A 323 -2.29 26.89 -6.47
C TRP A 323 -2.16 25.90 -7.62
N ALA A 324 -3.12 24.99 -7.78
CA ALA A 324 -3.10 24.04 -8.90
C ALA A 324 -3.26 24.75 -10.25
N LEU A 325 -4.08 25.79 -10.32
CA LEU A 325 -4.26 26.60 -11.52
C LEU A 325 -3.02 27.47 -11.81
N GLU A 326 -2.42 28.06 -10.77
CA GLU A 326 -1.15 28.80 -10.88
C GLU A 326 -0.03 27.89 -11.40
N GLU A 327 0.11 26.69 -10.83
CA GLU A 327 1.09 25.69 -11.29
C GLU A 327 0.82 25.28 -12.76
N LEU A 328 -0.44 25.02 -13.12
CA LEU A 328 -0.81 24.68 -14.48
C LEU A 328 -0.44 25.77 -15.48
N VAL A 329 -0.59 27.04 -15.12
CA VAL A 329 -0.34 28.17 -16.05
C VAL A 329 1.14 28.52 -16.08
N SER A 330 1.83 28.54 -14.90
CA SER A 330 3.21 29.00 -14.80
C SER A 330 4.25 27.95 -15.14
N SER A 331 4.03 26.69 -14.70
CA SER A 331 5.07 25.64 -14.70
C SER A 331 4.83 24.53 -15.70
N ALA A 332 3.61 24.41 -16.24
CA ALA A 332 3.33 23.33 -17.17
C ALA A 332 4.07 23.52 -18.52
N PRO A 333 4.74 22.47 -19.02
CA PRO A 333 5.68 22.57 -20.14
C PRO A 333 5.02 22.72 -21.52
N THR A 334 3.69 22.82 -21.59
CA THR A 334 2.91 22.80 -22.83
C THR A 334 2.20 24.12 -23.11
N SER A 335 1.76 24.31 -24.37
CA SER A 335 1.06 25.52 -24.78
C SER A 335 -0.45 25.48 -24.50
N ARG A 336 -1.08 24.29 -24.48
CA ARG A 336 -2.50 24.13 -24.16
C ARG A 336 -2.69 23.73 -22.71
N LYS A 337 -3.61 24.38 -22.01
CA LYS A 337 -3.91 24.21 -20.59
C LYS A 337 -5.37 23.79 -20.42
N TRP A 338 -5.60 22.56 -19.98
CA TRP A 338 -6.92 22.02 -19.72
C TRP A 338 -7.08 21.70 -18.23
N ALA A 339 -8.31 21.76 -17.74
CA ALA A 339 -8.60 21.36 -16.36
C ALA A 339 -9.85 20.46 -16.29
N VAL A 340 -9.78 19.44 -15.46
CA VAL A 340 -10.89 18.60 -15.03
C VAL A 340 -11.05 18.82 -13.53
N LEU A 341 -12.18 19.41 -13.15
CA LEU A 341 -12.45 19.87 -11.79
C LEU A 341 -13.75 19.26 -11.26
N SER A 342 -13.80 18.83 -10.00
CA SER A 342 -15.04 18.36 -9.39
C SER A 342 -15.78 19.48 -8.67
N HIS A 343 -17.08 19.27 -8.42
CA HIS A 343 -17.88 20.06 -7.49
C HIS A 343 -17.23 20.13 -6.09
N LEU A 344 -17.22 21.31 -5.44
CA LEU A 344 -16.51 21.54 -4.16
C LEU A 344 -17.36 21.31 -2.90
N GLY A 345 -18.52 20.68 -3.02
CA GLY A 345 -19.34 20.27 -1.87
C GLY A 345 -20.54 21.19 -1.61
N SER A 346 -20.47 22.48 -1.98
CA SER A 346 -21.63 23.39 -2.01
C SER A 346 -21.69 24.14 -3.32
N GLU A 347 -22.89 24.55 -3.72
CA GLU A 347 -23.11 25.37 -4.93
C GLU A 347 -22.37 26.71 -4.87
N GLU A 348 -22.34 27.35 -3.69
CA GLU A 348 -21.64 28.61 -3.46
C GLU A 348 -20.13 28.46 -3.77
N LYS A 349 -19.45 27.52 -3.08
CA LYS A 349 -18.01 27.26 -3.30
C LYS A 349 -17.71 26.82 -4.74
N THR A 350 -18.59 26.06 -5.35
CA THR A 350 -18.43 25.62 -6.73
C THR A 350 -18.56 26.79 -7.70
N THR A 351 -19.47 27.72 -7.43
CA THR A 351 -19.62 28.96 -8.21
C THR A 351 -18.38 29.84 -8.10
N GLU A 352 -17.84 30.00 -6.90
CA GLU A 352 -16.57 30.72 -6.68
C GLU A 352 -15.40 30.04 -7.41
N ALA A 353 -15.35 28.70 -7.35
CA ALA A 353 -14.33 27.93 -8.07
C ALA A 353 -14.43 28.07 -9.59
N LYS A 354 -15.66 28.09 -10.13
CA LYS A 354 -15.92 28.35 -11.56
C LYS A 354 -15.46 29.75 -11.95
N ALA A 355 -15.78 30.76 -11.12
CA ALA A 355 -15.33 32.13 -11.33
C ALA A 355 -13.79 32.23 -11.27
N LEU A 356 -13.17 31.60 -10.28
CA LEU A 356 -11.72 31.57 -10.13
C LEU A 356 -11.05 30.91 -11.35
N ALA A 357 -11.49 29.72 -11.75
CA ALA A 357 -10.91 28.99 -12.89
C ALA A 357 -11.01 29.78 -14.21
N ALA A 358 -12.08 30.54 -14.39
CA ALA A 358 -12.28 31.40 -15.56
C ALA A 358 -11.24 32.53 -15.69
N THR A 359 -10.63 32.97 -14.56
CA THR A 359 -9.60 34.03 -14.58
C THR A 359 -8.25 33.59 -15.14
N TYR A 360 -7.99 32.28 -15.26
CA TYR A 360 -6.69 31.74 -15.68
C TYR A 360 -6.56 31.54 -17.20
N GLY A 361 -7.60 31.80 -17.98
CA GLY A 361 -7.53 31.74 -19.44
C GLY A 361 -7.22 30.34 -19.98
N LEU A 362 -7.76 29.31 -19.36
CA LEU A 362 -7.55 27.92 -19.79
C LEU A 362 -8.27 27.65 -21.12
N ASP A 363 -7.68 26.80 -21.96
CA ASP A 363 -8.27 26.45 -23.26
C ASP A 363 -9.55 25.63 -23.14
N ARG A 364 -9.63 24.75 -22.11
CA ARG A 364 -10.81 23.93 -21.79
C ARG A 364 -10.91 23.63 -20.31
N ILE A 365 -12.14 23.60 -19.79
CA ILE A 365 -12.47 23.21 -18.42
C ILE A 365 -13.66 22.28 -18.45
N TRP A 366 -13.53 21.11 -17.81
CA TRP A 366 -14.64 20.19 -17.54
C TRP A 366 -14.97 20.21 -16.06
N TRP A 367 -16.25 20.35 -15.74
CA TRP A 367 -16.77 20.24 -14.39
C TRP A 367 -17.48 18.90 -14.21
N VAL A 368 -17.07 18.14 -13.22
CA VAL A 368 -17.68 16.88 -12.85
C VAL A 368 -18.64 17.17 -11.69
N GLU A 369 -19.94 17.18 -11.99
CA GLU A 369 -20.96 17.58 -11.02
C GLU A 369 -21.26 16.45 -10.03
N LYS A 370 -21.21 15.19 -10.48
CA LYS A 370 -21.45 14.00 -9.67
C LYS A 370 -20.40 12.92 -9.90
N PRO A 371 -20.14 12.05 -8.89
CA PRO A 371 -19.17 10.94 -9.03
C PRO A 371 -19.47 9.99 -10.20
N GLU A 372 -20.75 9.77 -10.52
CA GLU A 372 -21.20 8.91 -11.63
C GLU A 372 -20.85 9.47 -13.01
N ASP A 373 -20.63 10.79 -13.15
CA ASP A 373 -20.30 11.45 -14.41
C ASP A 373 -18.85 11.15 -14.88
N VAL A 374 -18.02 10.58 -14.03
CA VAL A 374 -16.61 10.25 -14.36
C VAL A 374 -16.52 9.27 -15.53
N GLY A 375 -17.48 8.36 -15.67
CA GLY A 375 -17.53 7.43 -16.82
C GLY A 375 -17.74 8.14 -18.15
N GLU A 376 -18.67 9.09 -18.21
CA GLU A 376 -18.92 9.91 -19.41
C GLU A 376 -17.73 10.81 -19.72
N LEU A 377 -17.12 11.40 -18.70
CA LEU A 377 -15.89 12.17 -18.85
C LEU A 377 -14.79 11.33 -19.49
N THR A 378 -14.57 10.11 -19.02
CA THR A 378 -13.54 9.20 -19.56
C THR A 378 -13.82 8.90 -21.03
N ALA A 379 -15.06 8.62 -21.39
CA ALA A 379 -15.45 8.40 -22.77
C ALA A 379 -15.22 9.66 -23.65
N SER A 380 -15.48 10.85 -23.12
CA SER A 380 -15.27 12.12 -23.86
C SER A 380 -13.80 12.43 -24.14
N PHE A 381 -12.87 11.87 -23.35
CA PHE A 381 -11.42 12.01 -23.54
C PHE A 381 -10.82 10.95 -24.47
N ALA A 382 -11.53 9.88 -24.80
CA ALA A 382 -11.00 8.76 -25.57
C ALA A 382 -10.50 9.15 -26.99
N GLY A 383 -11.08 10.20 -27.59
CA GLY A 383 -10.69 10.69 -28.91
C GLY A 383 -9.95 12.03 -28.94
N LEU A 384 -9.59 12.58 -27.77
CA LEU A 384 -8.90 13.87 -27.70
C LEU A 384 -7.39 13.69 -27.83
N ASP A 385 -6.78 14.49 -28.73
CA ASP A 385 -5.33 14.61 -28.86
C ASP A 385 -4.75 15.49 -27.75
N LEU A 386 -3.95 14.90 -26.87
CA LEU A 386 -3.26 15.57 -25.76
C LEU A 386 -1.89 16.15 -26.14
N ASN A 387 -1.46 16.05 -27.39
CA ASN A 387 -0.20 16.63 -27.85
C ASN A 387 -0.13 18.12 -27.48
N LYS A 388 0.99 18.54 -26.87
CA LYS A 388 1.20 19.90 -26.36
C LYS A 388 0.14 20.40 -25.37
N THR A 389 -0.52 19.49 -24.64
CA THR A 389 -1.54 19.80 -23.66
C THR A 389 -1.11 19.35 -22.27
N THR A 390 -1.29 20.20 -21.27
CA THR A 390 -1.26 19.75 -19.87
C THR A 390 -2.67 19.77 -19.33
N VAL A 391 -3.08 18.63 -18.75
CA VAL A 391 -4.40 18.46 -18.12
C VAL A 391 -4.23 18.46 -16.60
N LEU A 392 -4.76 19.47 -15.93
CA LEU A 392 -4.94 19.45 -14.48
C LEU A 392 -6.15 18.56 -14.15
N VAL A 393 -5.96 17.57 -13.28
CA VAL A 393 -7.07 16.78 -12.72
C VAL A 393 -7.12 17.02 -11.21
N LYS A 394 -8.20 17.66 -10.76
CA LYS A 394 -8.37 18.05 -9.36
C LYS A 394 -9.80 17.88 -8.87
N GLY A 395 -9.96 17.27 -7.71
CA GLY A 395 -11.30 17.11 -7.15
C GLY A 395 -11.35 16.41 -5.79
N ARG A 396 -12.57 16.34 -5.23
CA ARG A 396 -12.84 15.67 -3.96
C ARG A 396 -12.66 14.16 -4.10
N ARG A 397 -12.14 13.51 -3.06
CA ARG A 397 -11.90 12.04 -3.02
C ARG A 397 -13.14 11.20 -3.35
N ALA A 398 -14.35 11.70 -3.03
CA ALA A 398 -15.59 11.02 -3.38
C ALA A 398 -15.78 10.80 -4.89
N TYR A 399 -15.16 11.62 -5.74
CA TYR A 399 -15.23 11.55 -7.20
C TYR A 399 -14.24 10.56 -7.82
N LYS A 400 -13.23 10.11 -7.05
CA LYS A 400 -12.20 9.15 -7.49
C LYS A 400 -11.55 9.54 -8.82
N LEU A 401 -11.29 10.84 -9.01
CA LEU A 401 -10.70 11.37 -10.24
C LEU A 401 -9.29 10.84 -10.52
N GLU A 402 -8.62 10.24 -9.54
CA GLU A 402 -7.38 9.49 -9.74
C GLU A 402 -7.55 8.32 -10.72
N GLN A 403 -8.74 7.72 -10.80
CA GLN A 403 -9.03 6.66 -11.78
C GLN A 403 -9.10 7.23 -13.20
N PHE A 404 -9.72 8.38 -13.37
CA PHE A 404 -9.73 9.10 -14.62
C PHE A 404 -8.30 9.57 -14.99
N ALA A 405 -7.57 10.18 -14.07
CA ALA A 405 -6.19 10.62 -14.26
C ALA A 405 -5.29 9.48 -14.77
N ALA A 406 -5.45 8.26 -14.22
CA ALA A 406 -4.74 7.08 -14.69
C ALA A 406 -5.02 6.75 -16.17
N THR A 407 -6.22 7.04 -16.69
CA THR A 407 -6.54 6.81 -18.10
C THR A 407 -5.86 7.80 -19.06
N LEU A 408 -5.43 8.96 -18.55
CA LEU A 408 -4.73 10.00 -19.32
C LEU A 408 -3.23 9.80 -19.35
N GLN A 409 -2.67 9.03 -18.42
CA GLN A 409 -1.23 8.82 -18.35
C GLN A 409 -0.72 8.21 -19.63
N ASP A 410 0.41 8.70 -20.10
CA ASP A 410 1.12 8.08 -21.19
C ASP A 410 1.56 6.69 -20.73
N GLN A 411 1.03 5.68 -21.38
CA GLN A 411 1.61 4.35 -21.28
C GLN A 411 2.88 4.41 -22.11
N TYR A 412 4.00 4.81 -21.49
CA TYR A 412 5.33 4.85 -22.13
C TYR A 412 5.75 3.49 -22.71
N HIS A 413 4.97 2.45 -22.44
CA HIS A 413 5.07 1.16 -23.07
C HIS A 413 3.79 0.89 -23.88
N SER A 414 3.97 0.65 -25.15
CA SER A 414 2.94 0.07 -26.02
C SER A 414 2.58 -1.38 -25.63
N THR A 415 3.07 -1.83 -24.46
CA THR A 415 2.85 -3.13 -23.84
C THR A 415 2.47 -2.93 -22.38
N TRP A 416 1.36 -3.51 -21.91
CA TRP A 416 0.85 -3.40 -20.53
C TRP A 416 0.19 -4.70 -20.06
N ALA A 417 0.04 -4.85 -18.74
CA ALA A 417 -0.70 -5.95 -18.12
C ALA A 417 -1.89 -5.39 -17.32
N GLU A 418 -3.08 -5.82 -17.64
CA GLU A 418 -4.29 -5.55 -16.86
C GLU A 418 -4.42 -6.61 -15.75
N VAL A 419 -4.63 -6.16 -14.51
CA VAL A 419 -4.79 -7.04 -13.34
C VAL A 419 -6.20 -6.91 -12.80
N ASN A 420 -7.02 -7.94 -13.00
CA ASN A 420 -8.40 -7.96 -12.56
C ASN A 420 -8.50 -8.39 -11.09
N LEU A 421 -8.65 -7.40 -10.20
CA LEU A 421 -8.77 -7.62 -8.76
C LEU A 421 -10.09 -8.29 -8.36
N SER A 422 -11.16 -8.09 -9.14
CA SER A 422 -12.44 -8.76 -8.89
C SER A 422 -12.40 -10.26 -9.25
N ALA A 423 -11.73 -10.61 -10.36
CA ALA A 423 -11.46 -12.01 -10.70
C ALA A 423 -10.64 -12.70 -9.60
N MET A 424 -9.61 -12.03 -9.07
CA MET A 424 -8.82 -12.53 -7.93
C MET A 424 -9.70 -12.81 -6.71
N ARG A 425 -10.64 -11.92 -6.38
CA ARG A 425 -11.60 -12.12 -5.28
C ARG A 425 -12.48 -13.35 -5.54
N ARG A 426 -13.02 -13.48 -6.76
CA ARG A 426 -13.86 -14.63 -7.11
C ARG A 426 -13.08 -15.95 -7.05
N ASN A 427 -11.82 -15.97 -7.49
CA ASN A 427 -10.94 -17.14 -7.36
C ASN A 427 -10.68 -17.50 -5.89
N LEU A 428 -10.39 -16.52 -5.04
CA LEU A 428 -10.24 -16.73 -3.60
C LEU A 428 -11.49 -17.37 -3.00
N GLN A 429 -12.69 -16.90 -3.36
CA GLN A 429 -13.97 -17.44 -2.87
C GLN A 429 -14.19 -18.88 -3.33
N LYS A 430 -13.83 -19.22 -4.58
CA LYS A 430 -13.90 -20.59 -5.11
C LYS A 430 -13.06 -21.56 -4.27
N PHE A 431 -11.84 -21.18 -3.90
CA PHE A 431 -11.00 -22.02 -3.03
C PHE A 431 -11.50 -22.05 -1.58
N LYS A 432 -11.95 -20.94 -1.01
CA LYS A 432 -12.53 -20.90 0.35
C LYS A 432 -13.76 -21.80 0.49
N ALA A 433 -14.56 -21.94 -0.54
CA ALA A 433 -15.74 -22.82 -0.55
C ALA A 433 -15.39 -24.33 -0.38
N HIS A 434 -14.15 -24.73 -0.60
CA HIS A 434 -13.65 -26.09 -0.42
C HIS A 434 -12.99 -26.34 0.94
N LEU A 435 -12.94 -25.32 1.79
CA LEU A 435 -12.33 -25.36 3.12
C LEU A 435 -13.37 -25.23 4.22
N SER A 436 -13.02 -25.69 5.42
CA SER A 436 -13.81 -25.37 6.60
C SER A 436 -13.81 -23.84 6.81
N PRO A 437 -14.91 -23.24 7.29
CA PRO A 437 -14.98 -21.82 7.65
C PRO A 437 -13.88 -21.37 8.62
N GLU A 438 -13.40 -22.27 9.47
CA GLU A 438 -12.35 -22.04 10.46
C GLU A 438 -10.95 -22.03 9.85
N THR A 439 -10.78 -22.60 8.63
CA THR A 439 -9.47 -22.71 7.99
C THR A 439 -9.00 -21.36 7.48
N LYS A 440 -7.88 -20.89 8.01
CA LYS A 440 -7.21 -19.65 7.57
C LYS A 440 -6.63 -19.79 6.18
N VAL A 441 -6.53 -18.67 5.46
CA VAL A 441 -5.91 -18.63 4.14
C VAL A 441 -4.73 -17.66 4.14
N MET A 442 -3.54 -18.19 3.83
CA MET A 442 -2.37 -17.39 3.48
C MET A 442 -2.32 -17.21 1.97
N ALA A 443 -2.40 -15.96 1.50
CA ALA A 443 -2.19 -15.63 0.09
C ALA A 443 -0.71 -15.44 -0.18
N MET A 444 -0.19 -16.15 -1.19
CA MET A 444 1.21 -16.03 -1.60
C MET A 444 1.38 -14.83 -2.54
N VAL A 445 2.11 -13.80 -2.10
CA VAL A 445 2.34 -12.55 -2.85
C VAL A 445 3.81 -12.33 -3.22
N LYS A 446 4.62 -13.39 -3.15
CA LYS A 446 6.03 -13.38 -3.56
C LYS A 446 6.20 -13.11 -5.06
N ALA A 447 7.40 -12.70 -5.46
CA ALA A 447 7.78 -12.41 -6.85
C ALA A 447 6.80 -11.41 -7.50
N ALA A 448 6.65 -10.24 -6.87
CA ALA A 448 5.70 -9.20 -7.28
C ALA A 448 4.27 -9.74 -7.44
N SER A 449 3.79 -10.54 -6.47
CA SER A 449 2.47 -11.18 -6.52
C SER A 449 2.28 -11.97 -7.82
N TYR A 450 3.22 -12.86 -8.09
CA TYR A 450 3.24 -13.66 -9.35
C TYR A 450 3.16 -12.77 -10.60
N GLY A 451 3.89 -11.66 -10.60
CA GLY A 451 3.91 -10.72 -11.73
C GLY A 451 2.76 -9.71 -11.76
N SER A 452 1.76 -9.83 -10.86
CA SER A 452 0.58 -8.93 -10.81
C SER A 452 0.85 -7.58 -10.14
N GLY A 453 2.04 -7.35 -9.55
CA GLY A 453 2.35 -6.17 -8.76
C GLY A 453 2.11 -6.37 -7.25
N THR A 454 3.00 -5.81 -6.43
CA THR A 454 3.08 -6.19 -5.01
C THR A 454 2.09 -5.45 -4.13
N LEU A 455 2.10 -4.13 -4.17
CA LEU A 455 1.41 -3.29 -3.17
C LEU A 455 -0.11 -3.30 -3.34
N GLU A 456 -0.57 -3.09 -4.56
CA GLU A 456 -2.00 -3.00 -4.89
C GLU A 456 -2.71 -4.33 -4.63
N VAL A 457 -2.05 -5.44 -5.01
CA VAL A 457 -2.55 -6.81 -4.71
C VAL A 457 -2.56 -7.06 -3.20
N ALA A 458 -1.50 -6.71 -2.48
CA ALA A 458 -1.44 -6.90 -1.03
C ALA A 458 -2.51 -6.04 -0.31
N ARG A 459 -2.71 -4.80 -0.71
CA ARG A 459 -3.79 -3.93 -0.20
C ARG A 459 -5.17 -4.52 -0.48
N TRP A 460 -5.37 -5.04 -1.69
CA TRP A 460 -6.63 -5.69 -2.07
C TRP A 460 -6.92 -6.92 -1.20
N LEU A 461 -5.94 -7.79 -1.02
CA LEU A 461 -6.05 -8.98 -0.18
C LEU A 461 -6.29 -8.62 1.30
N GLN A 462 -5.64 -7.58 1.81
CA GLN A 462 -5.90 -7.04 3.14
C GLN A 462 -7.36 -6.56 3.27
N ASN A 463 -7.90 -5.88 2.27
CA ASN A 463 -9.30 -5.44 2.24
C ASN A 463 -10.29 -6.62 2.09
N LEU A 464 -9.88 -7.71 1.48
CA LEU A 464 -10.66 -8.96 1.41
C LEU A 464 -10.56 -9.82 2.67
N HIS A 465 -9.82 -9.36 3.68
CA HIS A 465 -9.62 -10.06 4.95
C HIS A 465 -9.06 -11.48 4.78
N VAL A 466 -8.04 -11.59 3.93
CA VAL A 466 -7.20 -12.77 3.91
C VAL A 466 -6.39 -12.78 5.20
N ASP A 467 -6.16 -13.96 5.78
CA ASP A 467 -5.59 -14.06 7.13
C ASP A 467 -4.10 -13.77 7.17
N TYR A 468 -3.33 -14.16 6.13
CA TYR A 468 -1.89 -14.02 6.02
C TYR A 468 -1.46 -13.66 4.61
N LEU A 469 -0.31 -12.98 4.51
CA LEU A 469 0.48 -12.90 3.29
C LEU A 469 1.74 -13.75 3.43
N GLY A 470 2.12 -14.44 2.34
CA GLY A 470 3.39 -15.17 2.26
C GLY A 470 4.30 -14.56 1.21
N VAL A 471 5.50 -14.16 1.61
CA VAL A 471 6.54 -13.61 0.73
C VAL A 471 7.79 -14.50 0.72
N ALA A 472 8.69 -14.30 -0.25
CA ALA A 472 9.89 -15.11 -0.35
C ALA A 472 11.07 -14.55 0.43
N PHE A 473 11.24 -13.23 0.45
CA PHE A 473 12.43 -12.56 0.99
C PHE A 473 12.06 -11.38 1.91
N ALA A 474 12.99 -11.04 2.79
CA ALA A 474 12.85 -9.93 3.74
C ALA A 474 12.49 -8.61 3.07
N GLN A 475 13.12 -8.26 1.95
CA GLN A 475 12.87 -7.00 1.26
C GLN A 475 11.42 -6.85 0.79
N GLU A 476 10.76 -7.94 0.35
CA GLU A 476 9.34 -7.93 -0.02
C GLU A 476 8.47 -7.56 1.19
N ALA A 477 8.72 -8.19 2.35
CA ALA A 477 7.97 -7.93 3.58
C ALA A 477 8.19 -6.49 4.09
N LEU A 478 9.44 -6.04 4.17
CA LEU A 478 9.79 -4.69 4.61
C LEU A 478 9.18 -3.62 3.71
N SER A 479 9.19 -3.83 2.38
CA SER A 479 8.53 -2.94 1.44
C SER A 479 7.02 -2.86 1.66
N LEU A 480 6.35 -3.98 1.95
CA LEU A 480 4.92 -4.01 2.26
C LEU A 480 4.62 -3.29 3.57
N ARG A 481 5.42 -3.51 4.63
CA ARG A 481 5.28 -2.81 5.91
C ARG A 481 5.46 -1.31 5.78
N ALA A 482 6.51 -0.86 5.09
CA ALA A 482 6.78 0.56 4.85
C ALA A 482 5.62 1.26 4.11
N ARG A 483 4.83 0.51 3.33
CA ARG A 483 3.69 1.02 2.58
C ARG A 483 2.33 0.76 3.22
N GLY A 484 2.31 0.42 4.53
CA GLY A 484 1.10 0.36 5.37
C GLY A 484 0.31 -0.95 5.31
N ILE A 485 0.91 -2.04 4.90
CA ILE A 485 0.32 -3.38 5.07
C ILE A 485 0.51 -3.80 6.53
N THR A 486 -0.59 -4.05 7.23
CA THR A 486 -0.60 -4.35 8.69
C THR A 486 -0.91 -5.81 9.00
N MET A 487 -1.53 -6.54 8.08
CA MET A 487 -1.86 -7.96 8.26
C MET A 487 -0.61 -8.82 8.46
N PRO A 488 -0.72 -10.03 9.07
CA PRO A 488 0.40 -10.95 9.25
C PRO A 488 1.13 -11.27 7.94
N ILE A 489 2.47 -11.24 7.98
CA ILE A 489 3.32 -11.59 6.84
C ILE A 489 4.30 -12.66 7.29
N LEU A 490 4.24 -13.83 6.65
CA LEU A 490 5.26 -14.86 6.79
C LEU A 490 6.34 -14.67 5.71
N VAL A 491 7.59 -14.53 6.14
CA VAL A 491 8.75 -14.46 5.26
C VAL A 491 9.40 -15.83 5.16
N LEU A 492 9.46 -16.35 3.95
CA LEU A 492 10.15 -17.60 3.63
C LEU A 492 11.61 -17.33 3.27
N ASN A 493 12.48 -18.33 3.38
CA ASN A 493 13.89 -18.25 2.97
C ASN A 493 14.63 -17.03 3.56
N VAL A 494 14.59 -16.89 4.88
CA VAL A 494 15.16 -15.75 5.61
C VAL A 494 16.66 -15.94 5.82
N ASP A 495 17.45 -14.93 5.42
CA ASP A 495 18.85 -14.81 5.83
C ASP A 495 18.91 -14.48 7.33
N PRO A 496 19.70 -15.21 8.14
CA PRO A 496 19.83 -14.95 9.56
C PRO A 496 20.18 -13.50 9.92
N GLN A 497 20.95 -12.83 9.09
CA GLN A 497 21.34 -11.42 9.31
C GLN A 497 20.18 -10.42 9.15
N GLN A 498 19.11 -10.82 8.47
CA GLN A 498 17.92 -9.99 8.25
C GLN A 498 16.84 -10.18 9.32
N MET A 499 16.95 -11.22 10.16
CA MET A 499 15.97 -11.51 11.21
C MET A 499 15.67 -10.34 12.15
N PRO A 500 16.66 -9.51 12.55
CA PRO A 500 16.40 -8.35 13.41
C PRO A 500 15.48 -7.33 12.78
N LEU A 501 15.69 -7.01 11.51
CA LEU A 501 14.84 -6.08 10.78
C LEU A 501 13.41 -6.61 10.62
N LEU A 502 13.28 -7.92 10.43
CA LEU A 502 11.99 -8.59 10.31
C LEU A 502 11.24 -8.65 11.64
N ALA A 503 11.94 -8.91 12.76
CA ALA A 503 11.36 -8.88 14.08
C ALA A 503 10.87 -7.46 14.44
N ALA A 504 11.70 -6.43 14.21
CA ALA A 504 11.33 -5.03 14.39
C ALA A 504 10.12 -4.59 13.53
N ALA A 505 10.02 -5.12 12.30
CA ALA A 505 8.89 -4.88 11.42
C ALA A 505 7.61 -5.68 11.79
N GLY A 506 7.63 -6.46 12.88
CA GLY A 506 6.50 -7.27 13.32
C GLY A 506 6.08 -8.32 12.29
N THR A 507 7.05 -8.92 11.58
CA THR A 507 6.81 -10.03 10.65
C THR A 507 7.12 -11.37 11.31
N GLU A 508 6.61 -12.45 10.72
CA GLU A 508 6.89 -13.82 11.14
C GLU A 508 7.86 -14.45 10.14
N VAL A 509 8.75 -15.30 10.62
CA VAL A 509 9.83 -15.86 9.78
C VAL A 509 9.80 -17.38 9.74
N GLU A 510 10.21 -17.94 8.59
CA GLU A 510 10.49 -19.36 8.45
C GLU A 510 11.79 -19.71 9.21
N LEU A 511 11.69 -20.56 10.24
CA LEU A 511 12.83 -21.14 10.91
C LEU A 511 13.05 -22.58 10.39
N PHE A 512 14.16 -22.82 9.66
CA PHE A 512 14.41 -24.09 8.97
C PHE A 512 15.74 -24.76 9.33
N SER A 513 16.58 -24.12 10.15
CA SER A 513 17.89 -24.66 10.52
C SER A 513 18.37 -24.19 11.88
N SER A 514 19.19 -25.02 12.55
CA SER A 514 19.86 -24.63 13.81
C SER A 514 20.78 -23.43 13.60
N HIS A 515 21.41 -23.30 12.43
CA HIS A 515 22.23 -22.12 12.13
C HIS A 515 21.47 -20.79 12.21
N GLN A 516 20.20 -20.74 11.75
CA GLN A 516 19.36 -19.54 11.93
C GLN A 516 19.10 -19.28 13.41
N LEU A 517 18.76 -20.32 14.17
CA LEU A 517 18.48 -20.22 15.60
C LEU A 517 19.74 -19.77 16.35
N ASP A 518 20.88 -20.42 16.16
CA ASP A 518 22.15 -20.07 16.80
C ASP A 518 22.58 -18.63 16.49
N THR A 519 22.38 -18.18 15.26
CA THR A 519 22.69 -16.79 14.84
C THR A 519 21.79 -15.80 15.58
N TRP A 520 20.49 -16.09 15.72
CA TRP A 520 19.58 -15.25 16.49
C TRP A 520 19.98 -15.19 17.95
N LEU A 521 20.26 -16.34 18.57
CA LEU A 521 20.57 -16.47 19.99
C LEU A 521 21.94 -15.92 20.38
N SER A 522 22.92 -15.94 19.48
CA SER A 522 24.28 -15.45 19.74
C SER A 522 24.35 -13.93 19.95
N ALA A 523 23.39 -13.18 19.45
CA ALA A 523 23.34 -11.75 19.61
C ALA A 523 22.66 -11.36 20.95
N LYS A 524 23.18 -10.32 21.61
CA LYS A 524 22.54 -9.72 22.80
C LYS A 524 21.35 -8.87 22.33
N ARG A 525 20.14 -9.43 22.34
CA ARG A 525 18.91 -8.81 21.88
C ARG A 525 17.81 -9.01 22.89
N THR A 526 16.84 -8.11 22.89
CA THR A 526 15.62 -8.15 23.72
C THR A 526 14.37 -8.45 22.92
N GLU A 527 14.44 -8.30 21.58
CA GLU A 527 13.33 -8.56 20.69
C GLU A 527 12.96 -10.04 20.63
N VAL A 528 11.68 -10.32 20.50
CA VAL A 528 11.15 -11.68 20.31
C VAL A 528 10.95 -11.94 18.82
N LEU A 529 11.55 -13.03 18.34
CA LEU A 529 11.38 -13.50 16.98
C LEU A 529 10.18 -14.45 16.89
N LYS A 530 9.17 -14.08 16.12
CA LYS A 530 8.03 -14.96 15.81
C LYS A 530 8.39 -15.90 14.67
N VAL A 531 8.29 -17.21 14.93
CA VAL A 531 8.75 -18.21 13.97
C VAL A 531 7.67 -19.21 13.58
N HIS A 532 7.68 -19.61 12.31
CA HIS A 532 7.05 -20.83 11.81
C HIS A 532 8.11 -21.90 11.59
N LEU A 533 8.03 -23.00 12.33
CA LEU A 533 8.95 -24.10 12.21
C LEU A 533 8.75 -24.81 10.86
N LYS A 534 9.78 -24.83 10.04
CA LYS A 534 9.74 -25.55 8.76
C LYS A 534 10.20 -26.99 8.95
N ILE A 535 9.35 -27.92 8.53
CA ILE A 535 9.63 -29.36 8.63
C ILE A 535 9.84 -29.96 7.21
N ASN A 536 10.92 -30.70 7.04
CA ASN A 536 11.18 -31.41 5.80
C ASN A 536 10.50 -32.80 5.82
N THR A 537 9.35 -32.91 5.23
CA THR A 537 8.61 -34.17 5.14
C THR A 537 8.87 -34.94 3.82
N GLY A 538 9.87 -34.49 3.03
CA GLY A 538 10.25 -35.14 1.79
C GLY A 538 10.45 -34.23 0.57
N MET A 539 10.25 -32.91 0.69
CA MET A 539 10.57 -31.93 -0.35
C MET A 539 12.09 -31.76 -0.54
N ASN A 540 12.87 -31.99 0.53
CA ASN A 540 14.35 -31.95 0.55
C ASN A 540 14.95 -30.62 0.04
N ARG A 541 14.28 -29.51 0.38
CA ARG A 541 14.76 -28.17 0.04
C ARG A 541 15.23 -27.40 1.27
N LEU A 542 14.38 -27.26 2.28
CA LEU A 542 14.64 -26.61 3.56
C LEU A 542 13.81 -27.29 4.66
N GLY A 543 14.24 -27.19 5.92
CA GLY A 543 13.47 -27.63 7.09
C GLY A 543 14.19 -28.63 7.96
N PHE A 544 13.80 -28.67 9.23
CA PHE A 544 14.26 -29.67 10.18
C PHE A 544 13.76 -31.08 9.79
N ALA A 545 14.58 -32.07 10.03
CA ALA A 545 14.15 -33.46 9.91
C ALA A 545 13.09 -33.76 11.00
N PRO A 546 12.04 -34.54 10.70
CA PRO A 546 10.98 -34.84 11.66
C PRO A 546 11.51 -35.43 12.96
N GLU A 547 12.57 -36.23 12.90
CA GLU A 547 13.22 -36.91 14.03
C GLU A 547 13.95 -35.92 14.98
N LYS A 548 14.25 -34.71 14.50
CA LYS A 548 14.92 -33.68 15.28
C LYS A 548 13.96 -32.71 15.99
N VAL A 549 12.68 -32.82 15.70
CA VAL A 549 11.68 -31.85 16.21
C VAL A 549 11.58 -31.90 17.73
N GLU A 550 11.61 -33.08 18.35
CA GLU A 550 11.52 -33.19 19.81
C GLU A 550 12.69 -32.52 20.52
N GLU A 551 13.92 -32.64 19.96
CA GLU A 551 15.11 -31.96 20.47
C GLU A 551 14.99 -30.44 20.31
N LEU A 552 14.55 -29.96 19.15
CA LEU A 552 14.31 -28.56 18.85
C LEU A 552 13.25 -27.93 19.79
N LEU A 553 12.16 -28.64 20.06
CA LEU A 553 11.12 -28.18 20.98
C LEU A 553 11.62 -28.01 22.41
N LYS A 554 12.50 -28.90 22.88
CA LYS A 554 13.14 -28.76 24.19
C LYS A 554 14.06 -27.55 24.29
N GLU A 555 14.80 -27.26 23.22
CA GLU A 555 15.64 -26.06 23.12
C GLU A 555 14.81 -24.78 23.11
N LEU A 556 13.75 -24.72 22.31
CA LEU A 556 12.86 -23.56 22.20
C LEU A 556 12.03 -23.32 23.48
N ALA A 557 11.75 -24.34 24.27
CA ALA A 557 10.97 -24.22 25.51
C ALA A 557 11.63 -23.32 26.58
N ILE A 558 12.95 -23.20 26.55
CA ILE A 558 13.74 -22.43 27.52
C ILE A 558 14.24 -21.09 26.97
N GLU A 559 13.89 -20.78 25.70
CA GLU A 559 14.38 -19.58 25.02
C GLU A 559 13.25 -18.55 24.81
N PRO A 560 13.13 -17.54 25.69
CA PRO A 560 12.02 -16.59 25.66
C PRO A 560 12.10 -15.61 24.49
N ARG A 561 13.24 -15.54 23.79
CA ARG A 561 13.42 -14.65 22.62
C ARG A 561 12.90 -15.24 21.31
N VAL A 562 12.32 -16.45 21.35
CA VAL A 562 11.70 -17.10 20.19
C VAL A 562 10.27 -17.51 20.53
N GLU A 563 9.32 -16.99 19.78
CA GLU A 563 7.90 -17.34 19.91
C GLU A 563 7.51 -18.24 18.74
N VAL A 564 7.16 -19.49 19.03
CA VAL A 564 6.68 -20.44 18.01
C VAL A 564 5.20 -20.16 17.73
N VAL A 565 4.92 -19.46 16.63
CA VAL A 565 3.55 -19.09 16.19
C VAL A 565 3.01 -20.00 15.10
N GLY A 566 3.84 -20.85 14.50
CA GLY A 566 3.39 -21.80 13.49
C GLY A 566 4.34 -22.98 13.24
N VAL A 567 3.82 -23.97 12.53
CA VAL A 567 4.58 -25.12 12.00
C VAL A 567 4.09 -25.47 10.62
N PHE A 568 5.01 -25.75 9.70
CA PHE A 568 4.61 -26.06 8.34
C PHE A 568 5.55 -26.97 7.56
N SER A 569 5.01 -27.57 6.50
CA SER A 569 5.77 -28.28 5.49
C SER A 569 5.32 -27.90 4.08
N HIS A 570 5.83 -28.57 3.06
CA HIS A 570 5.47 -28.32 1.67
C HIS A 570 5.35 -29.63 0.88
N LEU A 571 4.22 -29.78 0.20
CA LEU A 571 3.96 -30.94 -0.64
C LEU A 571 4.76 -30.85 -1.93
N ALA A 572 5.44 -31.93 -2.29
CA ALA A 572 6.32 -31.95 -3.43
C ALA A 572 5.61 -32.24 -4.76
N ALA A 573 4.51 -32.99 -4.73
CA ALA A 573 3.83 -33.51 -5.93
C ALA A 573 2.31 -33.59 -5.75
N ALA A 574 1.70 -32.59 -5.10
CA ALA A 574 0.25 -32.56 -4.90
C ALA A 574 -0.54 -32.35 -6.20
N ASP A 575 0.10 -31.95 -7.28
CA ASP A 575 -0.42 -31.79 -8.64
C ASP A 575 -0.47 -33.07 -9.46
N ASP A 576 0.27 -34.13 -9.06
CA ASP A 576 0.39 -35.39 -9.79
C ASP A 576 -0.28 -36.54 -9.03
N ALA A 577 -1.39 -37.05 -9.57
CA ALA A 577 -2.14 -38.18 -8.99
C ALA A 577 -1.29 -39.46 -8.89
N SER A 578 -0.34 -39.66 -9.78
CA SER A 578 0.55 -40.84 -9.74
C SER A 578 1.46 -40.84 -8.51
N LYS A 579 1.60 -39.72 -7.82
CA LYS A 579 2.44 -39.51 -6.63
C LYS A 579 1.62 -39.40 -5.32
N ASP A 580 0.37 -39.78 -5.34
CA ASP A 580 -0.52 -39.65 -4.16
C ASP A 580 -0.01 -40.41 -2.93
N GLU A 581 0.58 -41.57 -3.10
CA GLU A 581 1.14 -42.34 -1.99
C GLU A 581 2.26 -41.56 -1.27
N PHE A 582 3.14 -40.93 -2.05
CA PHE A 582 4.17 -40.06 -1.51
C PHE A 582 3.59 -38.82 -0.83
N THR A 583 2.63 -38.17 -1.43
CA THR A 583 1.94 -37.01 -0.85
C THR A 583 1.25 -37.36 0.46
N ARG A 584 0.53 -38.49 0.53
CA ARG A 584 -0.09 -39.00 1.77
C ARG A 584 0.94 -39.35 2.85
N LYS A 585 2.13 -39.86 2.47
CA LYS A 585 3.23 -40.05 3.40
C LYS A 585 3.70 -38.72 3.99
N GLN A 586 3.87 -37.67 3.16
CA GLN A 586 4.23 -36.35 3.64
C GLN A 586 3.18 -35.81 4.61
N LEU A 587 1.89 -35.95 4.32
CA LEU A 587 0.79 -35.50 5.18
C LEU A 587 0.79 -36.22 6.54
N ARG A 588 0.92 -37.57 6.57
CA ARG A 588 1.00 -38.34 7.82
C ARG A 588 2.22 -37.95 8.66
N THR A 589 3.38 -37.73 8.04
CA THR A 589 4.58 -37.32 8.74
C THR A 589 4.39 -35.92 9.34
N PHE A 590 3.75 -35.01 8.57
CA PHE A 590 3.48 -33.65 9.05
C PHE A 590 2.45 -33.63 10.18
N GLU A 591 1.39 -34.44 10.12
CA GLU A 591 0.37 -34.57 11.18
C GLU A 591 0.98 -34.94 12.52
N ALA A 592 1.88 -35.93 12.55
CA ALA A 592 2.57 -36.34 13.76
C ALA A 592 3.40 -35.21 14.37
N VAL A 593 4.12 -34.45 13.53
CA VAL A 593 4.93 -33.31 13.97
C VAL A 593 4.04 -32.16 14.42
N ALA A 594 3.00 -31.81 13.68
CA ALA A 594 2.09 -30.73 14.03
C ALA A 594 1.42 -30.98 15.39
N LYS A 595 1.02 -32.24 15.66
CA LYS A 595 0.51 -32.64 16.97
C LYS A 595 1.51 -32.44 18.10
N ALA A 596 2.79 -32.80 17.89
CA ALA A 596 3.84 -32.60 18.89
C ALA A 596 4.11 -31.10 19.16
N VAL A 597 4.17 -30.28 18.12
CA VAL A 597 4.36 -28.83 18.25
C VAL A 597 3.16 -28.19 18.97
N LYS A 598 1.92 -28.52 18.59
CA LYS A 598 0.71 -27.97 19.21
C LYS A 598 0.50 -28.43 20.65
N ALA A 599 1.05 -29.56 21.05
CA ALA A 599 1.02 -30.00 22.45
C ALA A 599 1.83 -29.06 23.36
N GLN A 600 2.91 -28.48 22.86
CA GLN A 600 3.76 -27.52 23.59
C GLN A 600 3.37 -26.07 23.33
N TYR A 601 2.93 -25.75 22.09
CA TYR A 601 2.51 -24.42 21.64
C TYR A 601 1.09 -24.49 21.08
N PRO A 602 0.05 -24.50 21.94
CA PRO A 602 -1.36 -24.70 21.49
C PRO A 602 -1.86 -23.64 20.51
N GLY A 603 -1.29 -22.43 20.54
CA GLY A 603 -1.61 -21.34 19.62
C GLY A 603 -0.91 -21.41 18.25
N ALA A 604 0.02 -22.35 18.08
CA ALA A 604 0.77 -22.45 16.82
C ALA A 604 -0.13 -22.90 15.65
N VAL A 605 -0.04 -22.19 14.53
CA VAL A 605 -0.84 -22.45 13.32
C VAL A 605 -0.13 -23.51 12.46
N ALA A 606 -0.77 -24.67 12.26
CA ALA A 606 -0.25 -25.74 11.43
C ALA A 606 -0.72 -25.58 9.97
N HIS A 607 0.19 -25.68 8.98
CA HIS A 607 -0.15 -25.55 7.57
C HIS A 607 0.78 -26.34 6.63
N VAL A 608 0.20 -27.09 5.69
CA VAL A 608 0.95 -27.93 4.74
C VAL A 608 0.48 -27.76 3.28
N LEU A 609 -0.81 -27.53 3.05
CA LEU A 609 -1.40 -27.51 1.72
C LEU A 609 -1.02 -26.24 0.93
N ASN A 610 -0.56 -26.44 -0.30
CA ASN A 610 -0.45 -25.43 -1.36
C ASN A 610 -1.74 -25.43 -2.21
N THR A 611 -1.82 -24.68 -3.28
CA THR A 611 -2.99 -24.60 -4.18
C THR A 611 -3.51 -25.98 -4.61
N HIS A 612 -2.63 -26.86 -5.10
CA HIS A 612 -3.01 -28.22 -5.52
C HIS A 612 -3.39 -29.12 -4.35
N GLY A 613 -2.74 -28.94 -3.19
CA GLY A 613 -3.11 -29.60 -1.95
C GLY A 613 -4.50 -29.21 -1.48
N ILE A 614 -4.90 -27.94 -1.57
CA ILE A 614 -6.25 -27.47 -1.25
C ILE A 614 -7.29 -28.20 -2.11
N HIS A 615 -7.03 -28.30 -3.40
CA HIS A 615 -7.94 -28.99 -4.35
C HIS A 615 -8.08 -30.48 -4.02
N ARG A 616 -6.99 -31.20 -3.78
CA ARG A 616 -7.00 -32.66 -3.74
C ARG A 616 -7.02 -33.27 -2.34
N PHE A 617 -6.63 -32.52 -1.32
CA PHE A 617 -6.42 -32.99 0.06
C PHE A 617 -7.04 -32.00 1.08
N SER A 618 -8.15 -31.34 0.76
CA SER A 618 -8.77 -30.31 1.62
C SER A 618 -9.06 -30.80 3.05
N LYS A 619 -9.29 -32.09 3.23
CA LYS A 619 -9.51 -32.71 4.57
C LYS A 619 -8.26 -32.66 5.46
N ASP A 620 -7.07 -32.49 4.88
CA ASP A 620 -5.79 -32.38 5.57
C ASP A 620 -5.33 -30.92 5.69
N ALA A 621 -6.25 -29.95 5.68
CA ALA A 621 -5.94 -28.52 5.65
C ALA A 621 -5.30 -27.98 6.93
N HIS A 622 -5.49 -28.63 8.07
CA HIS A 622 -5.11 -28.13 9.40
C HIS A 622 -5.69 -26.73 9.67
N ASP A 623 -4.93 -25.85 10.37
CA ASP A 623 -5.42 -24.54 10.76
C ASP A 623 -5.37 -23.52 9.60
N MET A 624 -4.47 -23.72 8.62
CA MET A 624 -4.27 -22.77 7.52
C MET A 624 -3.81 -23.46 6.23
N VAL A 625 -4.13 -22.84 5.10
CA VAL A 625 -3.64 -23.24 3.77
C VAL A 625 -2.88 -22.10 3.09
N ARG A 626 -2.02 -22.42 2.10
CA ARG A 626 -1.27 -21.44 1.32
C ARG A 626 -1.75 -21.42 -0.12
N LEU A 627 -2.56 -20.42 -0.47
CA LEU A 627 -3.10 -20.23 -1.80
C LEU A 627 -2.13 -19.39 -2.64
N GLY A 628 -1.57 -20.02 -3.66
CA GLY A 628 -0.65 -19.39 -4.62
C GLY A 628 -1.27 -19.23 -5.99
N ILE A 629 -0.82 -20.02 -6.95
CA ILE A 629 -1.11 -19.87 -8.39
C ILE A 629 -2.61 -19.85 -8.72
N GLY A 630 -3.43 -20.60 -8.00
CA GLY A 630 -4.89 -20.60 -8.21
C GLY A 630 -5.54 -19.25 -7.90
N LEU A 631 -4.96 -18.45 -6.99
CA LEU A 631 -5.44 -17.09 -6.73
C LEU A 631 -5.33 -16.20 -7.96
N TYR A 632 -4.30 -16.43 -8.77
CA TYR A 632 -3.99 -15.69 -10.00
C TYR A 632 -4.65 -16.25 -11.25
N GLY A 633 -5.56 -17.23 -11.09
CA GLY A 633 -6.39 -17.75 -12.17
C GLY A 633 -5.77 -18.84 -13.00
N ALA A 634 -4.51 -19.25 -12.71
CA ALA A 634 -3.85 -20.27 -13.50
C ALA A 634 -4.12 -21.69 -12.97
N GLY A 635 -4.34 -22.62 -13.87
CA GLY A 635 -4.61 -24.03 -13.60
C GLY A 635 -6.09 -24.40 -13.72
N SER A 636 -6.33 -25.70 -13.86
CA SER A 636 -7.66 -26.31 -13.83
C SER A 636 -7.74 -27.29 -12.67
N TYR A 637 -8.82 -27.23 -11.91
CA TYR A 637 -9.00 -27.98 -10.67
C TYR A 637 -10.35 -28.67 -10.71
N GLU A 638 -10.36 -30.00 -10.82
CA GLU A 638 -11.58 -30.79 -10.85
C GLU A 638 -12.41 -30.56 -9.57
N GLY A 639 -13.72 -30.32 -9.72
CA GLY A 639 -14.60 -29.99 -8.60
C GLY A 639 -14.55 -28.55 -8.10
N ILE A 640 -13.57 -27.73 -8.55
CA ILE A 640 -13.58 -26.28 -8.36
C ILE A 640 -14.12 -25.62 -9.64
N ALA A 641 -15.04 -24.68 -9.51
CA ALA A 641 -15.54 -23.92 -10.65
C ALA A 641 -14.38 -23.28 -11.43
N PRO A 642 -14.44 -23.18 -12.77
CA PRO A 642 -13.38 -22.62 -13.58
C PRO A 642 -12.85 -21.32 -13.01
N LEU A 643 -11.53 -21.22 -12.89
CA LEU A 643 -10.89 -19.99 -12.42
C LEU A 643 -10.96 -18.91 -13.50
N GLU A 644 -10.94 -17.68 -13.05
CA GLU A 644 -10.92 -16.53 -13.92
C GLU A 644 -9.48 -16.01 -14.05
N GLU A 645 -9.05 -15.71 -15.27
CA GLU A 645 -7.75 -15.12 -15.53
C GLU A 645 -7.66 -13.76 -14.82
N VAL A 646 -6.59 -13.58 -14.05
CA VAL A 646 -6.34 -12.35 -13.29
C VAL A 646 -5.50 -11.38 -14.09
N ILE A 647 -4.60 -11.88 -14.94
CA ILE A 647 -3.70 -11.07 -15.76
C ILE A 647 -4.08 -11.20 -17.24
N SER A 648 -4.33 -10.06 -17.88
CA SER A 648 -4.35 -9.93 -19.33
C SER A 648 -3.15 -9.11 -19.76
N TRP A 649 -2.26 -9.68 -20.58
CA TRP A 649 -1.07 -9.01 -21.08
C TRP A 649 -1.27 -8.64 -22.53
N LYS A 650 -1.16 -7.35 -22.84
CA LYS A 650 -1.51 -6.77 -24.13
C LYS A 650 -0.40 -5.87 -24.67
N CYS A 651 -0.41 -5.65 -25.97
CA CYS A 651 0.39 -4.61 -26.61
C CYS A 651 -0.37 -4.00 -27.79
N LYS A 652 0.24 -3.03 -28.48
CA LYS A 652 -0.28 -2.45 -29.72
C LYS A 652 0.63 -2.79 -30.90
N VAL A 653 0.05 -2.99 -32.06
CA VAL A 653 0.81 -3.16 -33.31
C VAL A 653 1.65 -1.90 -33.58
N SER A 654 2.96 -2.06 -33.75
CA SER A 654 3.85 -0.93 -34.10
C SER A 654 3.85 -0.67 -35.62
N GLN A 655 3.89 -1.71 -36.42
CA GLN A 655 4.01 -1.63 -37.88
C GLN A 655 3.40 -2.86 -38.54
N VAL A 656 2.85 -2.69 -39.71
CA VAL A 656 2.44 -3.78 -40.60
C VAL A 656 3.25 -3.67 -41.89
N SER A 657 3.77 -4.79 -42.41
CA SER A 657 4.59 -4.81 -43.61
C SER A 657 4.33 -6.08 -44.44
N ASP A 658 4.65 -6.02 -45.73
CA ASP A 658 4.52 -7.13 -46.66
C ASP A 658 5.85 -7.90 -46.78
N LEU A 659 5.77 -9.21 -47.01
CA LEU A 659 6.88 -10.10 -47.36
C LEU A 659 6.62 -10.69 -48.75
N LYS A 660 7.66 -10.71 -49.56
CA LYS A 660 7.71 -11.48 -50.81
C LYS A 660 8.28 -12.86 -50.57
N PRO A 661 8.00 -13.85 -51.45
CA PRO A 661 8.69 -15.13 -51.41
C PRO A 661 10.21 -14.94 -51.42
N GLY A 662 10.92 -15.58 -50.47
CA GLY A 662 12.35 -15.44 -50.28
C GLY A 662 12.78 -14.37 -49.27
N ASP A 663 11.88 -13.45 -48.85
CA ASP A 663 12.19 -12.49 -47.79
C ASP A 663 12.27 -13.18 -46.43
N SER A 664 13.16 -12.70 -45.55
CA SER A 664 13.44 -13.29 -44.27
C SER A 664 13.01 -12.38 -43.11
N VAL A 665 12.69 -12.95 -41.95
CA VAL A 665 12.26 -12.22 -40.76
C VAL A 665 13.16 -12.53 -39.57
N GLY A 666 13.67 -11.48 -38.91
CA GLY A 666 14.32 -11.52 -37.61
C GLY A 666 15.75 -12.06 -37.60
N TYR A 667 16.33 -12.17 -36.41
CA TYR A 667 17.70 -12.60 -36.21
C TYR A 667 17.99 -14.05 -36.66
N GLY A 668 19.07 -14.24 -37.34
CA GLY A 668 19.55 -15.56 -37.75
C GLY A 668 18.77 -16.15 -38.91
N ILE A 669 17.95 -15.36 -39.61
CA ILE A 669 17.21 -15.77 -40.82
C ILE A 669 16.49 -17.12 -40.60
N THR A 670 15.82 -17.25 -39.45
CA THR A 670 15.17 -18.51 -39.05
C THR A 670 13.76 -18.69 -39.62
N PHE A 671 13.24 -17.64 -40.27
CA PHE A 671 12.02 -17.69 -41.04
C PHE A 671 12.24 -17.04 -42.41
N THR A 672 11.79 -17.72 -43.47
CA THR A 672 11.78 -17.22 -44.86
C THR A 672 10.37 -17.41 -45.42
N ALA A 673 9.85 -16.39 -46.02
CA ALA A 673 8.51 -16.43 -46.60
C ALA A 673 8.50 -17.30 -47.88
N GLU A 674 7.65 -18.33 -47.95
CA GLU A 674 7.45 -19.16 -49.09
C GLU A 674 6.40 -18.64 -50.08
N ARG A 675 5.57 -17.73 -49.62
CA ARG A 675 4.46 -17.08 -50.36
C ARG A 675 4.41 -15.62 -49.97
N PRO A 676 3.69 -14.77 -50.74
CA PRO A 676 3.38 -13.41 -50.28
C PRO A 676 2.64 -13.44 -48.94
N MET A 677 3.11 -12.68 -47.96
CA MET A 677 2.60 -12.63 -46.61
C MET A 677 2.52 -11.20 -46.08
N LYS A 678 1.68 -10.99 -45.06
CA LYS A 678 1.72 -9.78 -44.25
C LYS A 678 2.15 -10.15 -42.81
N TYR A 679 2.98 -9.31 -42.22
CA TYR A 679 3.37 -9.47 -40.83
C TYR A 679 3.21 -8.17 -40.07
N ALA A 680 2.93 -8.29 -38.75
CA ALA A 680 2.93 -7.19 -37.83
C ALA A 680 4.16 -7.27 -36.90
N THR A 681 4.78 -6.13 -36.65
CA THR A 681 5.82 -5.96 -35.62
C THR A 681 5.16 -5.48 -34.34
N LEU A 682 5.46 -6.18 -33.25
CA LEU A 682 4.92 -5.91 -31.91
C LEU A 682 6.04 -5.45 -30.99
N PRO A 683 5.82 -4.42 -30.15
CA PRO A 683 6.80 -3.85 -29.24
C PRO A 683 6.87 -4.66 -27.92
N VAL A 684 7.05 -5.95 -28.03
CA VAL A 684 7.17 -6.88 -26.92
C VAL A 684 8.21 -7.95 -27.24
N GLY A 685 9.13 -8.14 -26.31
CA GLY A 685 10.21 -9.11 -26.48
C GLY A 685 10.57 -9.84 -25.17
N TYR A 686 11.71 -10.53 -25.17
CA TYR A 686 12.10 -11.33 -23.99
C TYR A 686 12.51 -10.46 -22.79
N ALA A 687 12.84 -9.19 -22.97
CA ALA A 687 13.09 -8.27 -21.86
C ALA A 687 11.80 -7.81 -21.17
N ASP A 688 10.64 -8.00 -21.84
CA ASP A 688 9.31 -7.78 -21.25
C ASP A 688 8.78 -9.06 -20.58
N GLY A 689 9.36 -10.21 -20.89
CA GLY A 689 8.94 -11.52 -20.39
C GLY A 689 8.44 -12.50 -21.46
N LEU A 690 8.34 -12.08 -22.74
CA LEU A 690 7.93 -12.97 -23.82
C LEU A 690 9.05 -13.95 -24.15
N SER A 691 8.91 -15.20 -23.68
CA SER A 691 9.98 -16.20 -23.76
C SER A 691 10.49 -16.40 -25.18
N ARG A 692 11.81 -16.42 -25.33
CA ARG A 692 12.47 -16.72 -26.61
C ARG A 692 12.18 -18.15 -27.10
N ALA A 693 11.77 -19.07 -26.22
CA ALA A 693 11.33 -20.41 -26.56
C ALA A 693 10.08 -20.45 -27.47
N LEU A 694 9.31 -19.37 -27.48
CA LEU A 694 8.12 -19.21 -28.34
C LEU A 694 8.45 -18.91 -29.82
N SER A 695 9.72 -18.75 -30.17
CA SER A 695 10.20 -18.49 -31.52
C SER A 695 9.79 -19.57 -32.52
N GLY A 696 9.79 -19.23 -33.83
CA GLY A 696 9.61 -20.18 -34.93
C GLY A 696 8.23 -20.83 -35.01
N GLY A 697 7.18 -20.06 -34.73
CA GLY A 697 5.79 -20.51 -34.85
C GLY A 697 5.28 -21.32 -33.67
N LYS A 698 6.10 -21.57 -32.63
CA LYS A 698 5.69 -22.29 -31.44
C LYS A 698 4.68 -21.46 -30.63
N GLY A 699 4.97 -20.17 -30.45
CA GLY A 699 4.08 -19.24 -29.78
C GLY A 699 3.19 -18.49 -30.77
N ALA A 700 2.16 -17.87 -30.23
CA ALA A 700 1.26 -17.00 -30.95
C ALA A 700 0.77 -15.87 -30.04
N VAL A 701 0.16 -14.87 -30.65
CA VAL A 701 -0.65 -13.82 -30.01
C VAL A 701 -2.02 -13.78 -30.68
N TYR A 702 -2.93 -13.00 -30.14
CA TYR A 702 -4.27 -12.84 -30.75
C TYR A 702 -4.52 -11.38 -31.12
N ILE A 703 -5.03 -11.15 -32.32
CA ILE A 703 -5.43 -9.83 -32.82
C ILE A 703 -6.87 -9.96 -33.30
N ALA A 704 -7.78 -9.16 -32.75
CA ALA A 704 -9.23 -9.25 -33.01
C ALA A 704 -9.78 -10.70 -32.89
N GLY A 705 -9.29 -11.45 -31.91
CA GLY A 705 -9.68 -12.85 -31.68
C GLY A 705 -9.03 -13.89 -32.62
N HIS A 706 -8.19 -13.46 -33.55
CA HIS A 706 -7.51 -14.36 -34.50
C HIS A 706 -6.10 -14.69 -34.02
N ARG A 707 -5.75 -15.97 -34.10
CA ARG A 707 -4.42 -16.47 -33.71
C ARG A 707 -3.36 -16.07 -34.75
N CYS A 708 -2.34 -15.31 -34.34
CA CYS A 708 -1.23 -14.84 -35.13
C CYS A 708 0.08 -15.51 -34.64
N ALA A 709 0.67 -16.38 -35.47
CA ALA A 709 1.88 -17.11 -35.11
C ALA A 709 3.12 -16.20 -35.08
N ILE A 710 4.04 -16.42 -34.13
CA ILE A 710 5.31 -15.70 -34.07
C ILE A 710 6.23 -16.15 -35.20
N LEU A 711 6.65 -15.21 -36.05
CA LEU A 711 7.59 -15.43 -37.14
C LEU A 711 9.04 -15.23 -36.68
N GLY A 712 9.91 -16.12 -37.09
CA GLY A 712 11.34 -16.02 -36.76
C GLY A 712 11.60 -16.06 -35.24
N ARG A 713 12.59 -15.32 -34.76
CA ARG A 713 12.99 -15.28 -33.34
C ARG A 713 12.37 -14.09 -32.61
N VAL A 714 11.92 -14.34 -31.38
CA VAL A 714 11.60 -13.26 -30.44
C VAL A 714 12.88 -12.47 -30.16
N CYS A 715 12.84 -11.15 -30.35
CA CYS A 715 13.94 -10.23 -30.10
C CYS A 715 13.89 -9.72 -28.64
N MET A 716 14.82 -8.84 -28.26
CA MET A 716 14.86 -8.26 -26.91
C MET A 716 13.61 -7.45 -26.61
N ASP A 717 13.20 -6.58 -27.53
CA ASP A 717 12.14 -5.58 -27.31
C ASP A 717 10.97 -5.74 -28.30
N MET A 718 11.06 -6.66 -29.26
CA MET A 718 10.08 -6.82 -30.34
C MET A 718 9.91 -8.30 -30.73
N CYS A 719 8.76 -8.59 -31.34
CA CYS A 719 8.55 -9.83 -32.09
C CYS A 719 7.70 -9.54 -33.34
N MET A 720 7.73 -10.46 -34.30
CA MET A 720 6.96 -10.37 -35.54
C MET A 720 5.96 -11.51 -35.58
N VAL A 721 4.75 -11.22 -36.07
CA VAL A 721 3.65 -12.21 -36.17
C VAL A 721 3.01 -12.20 -37.54
N ASP A 722 2.53 -13.38 -37.99
CA ASP A 722 1.80 -13.53 -39.23
C ASP A 722 0.39 -12.93 -39.10
N VAL A 723 0.09 -11.94 -39.92
CA VAL A 723 -1.23 -11.33 -40.04
C VAL A 723 -1.80 -11.47 -41.45
N SER A 724 -1.32 -12.45 -42.23
CA SER A 724 -1.81 -12.71 -43.56
C SER A 724 -3.31 -13.01 -43.55
N GLY A 725 -4.07 -12.33 -44.37
CA GLY A 725 -5.54 -12.50 -44.46
C GLY A 725 -6.35 -11.76 -43.41
N LEU A 726 -5.66 -10.98 -42.55
CA LEU A 726 -6.30 -10.11 -41.56
C LEU A 726 -6.16 -8.63 -41.96
N GLU A 727 -7.16 -7.84 -41.65
CA GLU A 727 -7.08 -6.38 -41.74
C GLU A 727 -6.56 -5.86 -40.38
N VAL A 728 -5.26 -5.53 -40.35
CA VAL A 728 -4.54 -5.09 -39.15
C VAL A 728 -3.81 -3.80 -39.43
N HIS A 729 -3.87 -2.85 -38.52
CA HIS A 729 -3.26 -1.53 -38.62
C HIS A 729 -2.33 -1.24 -37.42
N PRO A 730 -1.34 -0.35 -37.58
CA PRO A 730 -0.60 0.18 -36.44
C PRO A 730 -1.57 0.79 -35.41
N GLY A 731 -1.37 0.45 -34.12
CA GLY A 731 -2.22 0.86 -33.01
C GLY A 731 -3.28 -0.16 -32.60
N ASP A 732 -3.56 -1.18 -33.40
CA ASP A 732 -4.50 -2.25 -33.05
C ASP A 732 -4.02 -3.02 -31.80
N GLU A 733 -4.97 -3.42 -30.95
CA GLU A 733 -4.70 -4.16 -29.73
C GLU A 733 -4.34 -5.62 -30.05
N VAL A 734 -3.33 -6.09 -29.35
CA VAL A 734 -2.82 -7.46 -29.42
C VAL A 734 -2.88 -8.09 -28.05
N GLU A 735 -3.50 -9.25 -27.94
CA GLU A 735 -3.54 -10.06 -26.73
C GLU A 735 -2.38 -11.07 -26.73
N ILE A 736 -1.52 -10.97 -25.73
CA ILE A 736 -0.44 -11.93 -25.46
C ILE A 736 -0.90 -12.99 -24.46
N LEU A 737 -1.56 -12.53 -23.40
CA LEU A 737 -2.31 -13.34 -22.44
C LEU A 737 -3.70 -12.72 -22.25
N GLY A 738 -4.73 -13.54 -22.12
CA GLY A 738 -6.10 -13.09 -21.90
C GLY A 738 -7.12 -14.18 -22.26
N PRO A 739 -8.36 -13.79 -22.60
CA PRO A 739 -9.45 -14.72 -22.85
C PRO A 739 -9.18 -15.77 -23.94
N HIS A 740 -8.32 -15.47 -24.94
CA HIS A 740 -8.03 -16.39 -26.04
C HIS A 740 -6.78 -17.23 -25.80
N GLN A 741 -5.91 -16.85 -24.87
CA GLN A 741 -4.67 -17.55 -24.54
C GLN A 741 -4.34 -17.43 -23.05
N SER A 742 -4.55 -18.50 -22.31
CA SER A 742 -4.22 -18.55 -20.90
C SER A 742 -2.69 -18.59 -20.66
N ALA A 743 -2.27 -18.30 -19.42
CA ALA A 743 -0.89 -18.52 -18.99
C ALA A 743 -0.45 -19.99 -19.15
N SER A 744 -1.38 -20.94 -19.04
CA SER A 744 -1.13 -22.37 -19.23
C SER A 744 -0.87 -22.73 -20.69
N ASP A 745 -1.60 -22.11 -21.61
CA ASP A 745 -1.40 -22.33 -23.05
C ASP A 745 -0.04 -21.79 -23.50
N LEU A 746 0.31 -20.58 -23.07
CA LEU A 746 1.61 -19.98 -23.40
C LEU A 746 2.77 -20.76 -22.77
N ALA A 747 2.60 -21.24 -21.53
CA ALA A 747 3.58 -22.08 -20.85
C ALA A 747 3.80 -23.39 -21.60
N LYS A 748 2.74 -24.06 -22.04
CA LYS A 748 2.80 -25.29 -22.84
C LYS A 748 3.56 -25.06 -24.14
N ALA A 749 3.27 -23.95 -24.84
CA ALA A 749 3.97 -23.58 -26.08
C ALA A 749 5.46 -23.29 -25.85
N ALA A 750 5.83 -22.73 -24.70
CA ALA A 750 7.21 -22.42 -24.32
C ALA A 750 7.96 -23.64 -23.71
N GLY A 751 7.24 -24.72 -23.37
CA GLY A 751 7.84 -25.89 -22.68
C GLY A 751 8.15 -25.66 -21.22
N THR A 752 7.32 -24.87 -20.53
CA THR A 752 7.46 -24.49 -19.12
C THR A 752 6.12 -24.56 -18.37
N ILE A 753 6.01 -23.85 -17.23
CA ILE A 753 4.84 -23.82 -16.35
C ILE A 753 4.27 -22.39 -16.23
N SER A 754 2.98 -22.28 -15.93
CA SER A 754 2.27 -20.99 -15.80
C SER A 754 2.92 -20.03 -14.80
N TYR A 755 3.57 -20.57 -13.75
CA TYR A 755 4.32 -19.78 -12.77
C TYR A 755 5.43 -18.95 -13.43
N GLU A 756 6.22 -19.56 -14.30
CA GLU A 756 7.33 -18.89 -14.99
C GLU A 756 6.80 -17.83 -15.96
N VAL A 757 5.70 -18.12 -16.67
CA VAL A 757 5.08 -17.17 -17.58
C VAL A 757 4.63 -15.92 -16.83
N LEU A 758 3.87 -16.08 -15.74
CA LEU A 758 3.33 -14.95 -14.98
C LEU A 758 4.45 -14.15 -14.29
N THR A 759 5.36 -14.83 -13.59
CA THR A 759 6.47 -14.16 -12.90
C THR A 759 7.51 -13.57 -13.85
N GLY A 760 7.52 -14.04 -15.10
CA GLY A 760 8.39 -13.54 -16.17
C GLY A 760 7.98 -12.19 -16.73
N ILE A 761 6.72 -11.74 -16.53
CA ILE A 761 6.30 -10.41 -16.98
C ILE A 761 7.14 -9.35 -16.27
N GLY A 762 8.02 -8.68 -17.05
CA GLY A 762 9.07 -7.81 -16.55
C GLY A 762 8.54 -6.55 -15.82
N PRO A 763 9.37 -5.92 -14.98
CA PRO A 763 8.95 -4.72 -14.23
C PRO A 763 8.72 -3.51 -15.13
N ARG A 764 9.23 -3.49 -16.34
CA ARG A 764 9.02 -2.43 -17.31
C ARG A 764 7.64 -2.49 -18.00
N VAL A 765 6.91 -3.60 -17.89
CA VAL A 765 5.51 -3.71 -18.33
C VAL A 765 4.62 -3.10 -17.25
N PRO A 766 3.93 -1.98 -17.46
CA PRO A 766 3.07 -1.37 -16.46
C PRO A 766 1.87 -2.26 -16.13
N ARG A 767 1.43 -2.22 -14.86
CA ARG A 767 0.23 -2.93 -14.38
C ARG A 767 -0.92 -1.96 -14.21
N LEU A 768 -2.04 -2.26 -14.85
CA LEU A 768 -3.30 -1.53 -14.73
C LEU A 768 -4.28 -2.35 -13.91
N TYR A 769 -4.68 -1.85 -12.74
CA TYR A 769 -5.58 -2.58 -11.85
C TYR A 769 -7.03 -2.24 -12.16
N ILE A 770 -7.81 -3.26 -12.54
CA ILE A 770 -9.22 -3.13 -12.87
C ILE A 770 -10.11 -3.84 -11.83
N LYS A 771 -11.31 -3.29 -11.63
CA LYS A 771 -12.37 -3.83 -10.77
C LYS A 771 -13.67 -3.75 -11.56
N ASP A 772 -14.22 -4.87 -11.94
CA ASP A 772 -15.51 -5.07 -12.59
C ASP A 772 -16.63 -5.36 -11.59
#